data_73caf4e9e159af9915baa0f4c3270343
#
_entry.id   73caf4e9e159af9915baa0f4c3270343
#
_cell.length_a   1.000
_cell.length_b   1.000
_cell.length_c   1.000
_cell.angle_alpha   90.00
_cell.angle_beta   90.00
_cell.angle_gamma   90.00
#
_symmetry.space_group_name_H-M   'P 1'
#
loop_
_entity.id
_entity.type
_entity.pdbx_description
1 polymer ?
#
loop_
_entity_poly.entity_id
_entity_poly.type
_entity_poly.pdbx_seq_one_letter_code
_entity_poly.pdbx_strand_id
1 'polypeptide(L)'
;KTCPNGEGVLCDWIEIENTSSKDFSIGGYYLSDETGKGKYCFPAGTVVPARGYLVVWCSPDEEGDYAPFALRKAGGETVCLMNENRTVLDSAVTAACRSGQSLVRGSDGALIPADTPTPGYPNSEAGAKAWQEALAQRSGGTLELSEIQSSNTLYAAPDGNFYDWIEVHNPSDSPVSLSGYKLSDRTNKTKYAFLDEMLGAGEYKIVWCAPGVEGAEYASFALASAGGETVVLTAPSGAESESVELPMLEKNTAYAKENGEWTVSHRPTPGYSNDDAGYETWLRSGGYENDEIYITEVMAQNRGTLADSDGDLSDWIEIANLGETSVDLAGWYLSDDPDVPDEWKIPSLTLAPGEYAVIFASGKNRTEGELHTSFSLTDGDTVILSAGNGAEIRSVKIEAVPEGSSLAMQPDGSFAVTDFPTPGFENTAEGYAGFCGADTRTSPLLLWEIVAYEAGSPDWVELKNVSGETIDLSGYTISDKFKEPARDVLPAVTLAPGESYVFECENVGLSAQRDELYLFDASGALCDWAFLRDIPTGGSYGRLNGENGYFYFAQSSRGADNGTGYRVAAAKPTVDIAAGVYDDAESLTLTITGENVHYTLDGSDPTADDPAYTAPITITETTIVRAASFPADALPGKPATWSYFLRENSTLPVVSLVTDPDNLTGAQGIYSNHERAWSEKWEREATVAMYEDGGEFSIDCGIRMHGRTSRRVSEKKSFTLKFRGRYGGDLNYDVFGDGVVTDFSSLLLRASVEDTYTSYMRDEFFARIAMDYTDVPAQNYRYVSLFLNG
;
A
#
# COMPACT_ATOMS: atom_id res chain seq x y z
N LYS A 1 -6.32 37.99 27.38
CA LYS A 1 -7.61 37.30 27.19
C LYS A 1 -7.45 35.82 27.61
N THR A 2 -7.39 35.56 28.91
CA THR A 2 -7.25 34.18 29.41
C THR A 2 -8.16 33.94 30.63
N CYS A 3 -8.83 34.98 31.19
CA CYS A 3 -9.84 34.82 32.22
C CYS A 3 -11.23 34.94 31.60
N PRO A 4 -12.09 33.96 31.74
CA PRO A 4 -13.47 34.03 31.27
C PRO A 4 -14.30 34.88 32.24
N ASN A 5 -15.25 35.62 31.70
CA ASN A 5 -16.28 36.29 32.50
C ASN A 5 -17.33 35.28 33.00
N GLY A 6 -18.43 35.79 33.61
CA GLY A 6 -19.52 34.93 34.08
C GLY A 6 -20.26 34.16 32.99
N GLU A 7 -20.08 34.49 31.71
CA GLU A 7 -20.70 33.90 30.51
C GLU A 7 -19.71 33.05 29.71
N GLY A 8 -18.48 32.87 30.19
CA GLY A 8 -17.45 32.12 29.51
C GLY A 8 -16.66 32.89 28.46
N VAL A 9 -16.92 34.20 28.23
CA VAL A 9 -16.24 34.99 27.20
C VAL A 9 -14.87 35.44 27.71
N LEU A 10 -13.83 35.19 26.88
CA LEU A 10 -12.45 35.58 27.16
C LEU A 10 -12.19 37.02 26.74
N CYS A 11 -12.12 37.94 27.65
CA CYS A 11 -11.83 39.33 27.38
C CYS A 11 -10.85 39.93 28.38
N ASP A 12 -10.34 41.15 28.09
CA ASP A 12 -9.54 41.89 29.04
C ASP A 12 -10.43 42.38 30.19
N TRP A 13 -9.84 42.68 31.32
CA TRP A 13 -10.58 43.18 32.46
C TRP A 13 -9.76 44.17 33.31
N ILE A 14 -10.48 45.01 33.98
CA ILE A 14 -9.93 45.98 34.95
C ILE A 14 -10.68 45.76 36.24
N GLU A 15 -9.97 45.65 37.35
CA GLU A 15 -10.54 45.54 38.68
C GLU A 15 -10.38 46.84 39.45
N ILE A 16 -11.47 47.19 40.14
CA ILE A 16 -11.54 48.34 41.03
C ILE A 16 -11.72 47.83 42.45
N GLU A 17 -10.78 48.18 43.36
CA GLU A 17 -10.84 47.83 44.75
C GLU A 17 -11.40 49.01 45.59
N ASN A 18 -12.37 48.75 46.45
CA ASN A 18 -12.82 49.69 47.49
C ASN A 18 -12.02 49.46 48.78
N THR A 19 -11.00 50.25 49.00
CA THR A 19 -10.17 50.18 50.23
C THR A 19 -10.83 50.71 51.47
N SER A 20 -12.07 51.26 51.40
CA SER A 20 -12.81 51.80 52.55
C SER A 20 -13.60 50.72 53.26
N SER A 21 -14.08 51.05 54.51
CA SER A 21 -14.96 50.17 55.27
C SER A 21 -16.45 50.36 55.01
N LYS A 22 -16.82 51.08 53.95
CA LYS A 22 -18.22 51.38 53.55
C LYS A 22 -18.37 51.15 52.06
N ASP A 23 -19.53 50.73 51.65
CA ASP A 23 -19.90 50.68 50.25
C ASP A 23 -19.68 52.01 49.58
N PHE A 24 -19.16 51.97 48.30
CA PHE A 24 -18.86 53.21 47.56
C PHE A 24 -19.59 53.15 46.22
N SER A 25 -20.44 54.14 45.99
CA SER A 25 -21.19 54.28 44.75
C SER A 25 -20.32 54.93 43.66
N ILE A 26 -20.21 54.27 42.48
CA ILE A 26 -19.48 54.81 41.33
C ILE A 26 -20.40 54.99 40.09
N GLY A 27 -21.71 54.87 40.25
CA GLY A 27 -22.64 55.16 39.16
C GLY A 27 -22.40 56.58 38.59
N GLY A 28 -22.28 56.70 37.27
CA GLY A 28 -21.92 57.94 36.59
C GLY A 28 -20.44 58.28 36.54
N TYR A 29 -19.57 57.45 37.15
CA TYR A 29 -18.10 57.58 37.03
C TYR A 29 -17.65 56.97 35.69
N TYR A 30 -16.44 57.24 35.29
CA TYR A 30 -15.88 56.79 34.02
C TYR A 30 -14.61 55.95 34.24
N LEU A 31 -14.52 54.89 33.38
CA LEU A 31 -13.30 54.10 33.22
C LEU A 31 -12.77 54.31 31.80
N SER A 32 -11.45 54.32 31.63
CA SER A 32 -10.83 54.56 30.34
C SER A 32 -9.41 54.02 30.32
N ASP A 33 -8.93 53.57 29.16
CA ASP A 33 -7.55 53.25 28.84
C ASP A 33 -6.74 54.47 28.32
N GLU A 34 -7.39 55.66 28.33
CA GLU A 34 -6.78 56.88 27.83
C GLU A 34 -7.17 58.08 28.74
N THR A 35 -6.14 58.83 29.17
CA THR A 35 -6.34 59.96 30.04
C THR A 35 -7.21 61.02 29.38
N GLY A 36 -8.20 61.53 30.14
CA GLY A 36 -9.08 62.62 29.71
C GLY A 36 -10.25 62.21 28.81
N LYS A 37 -10.36 60.92 28.41
CA LYS A 37 -11.50 60.38 27.71
C LYS A 37 -12.26 59.41 28.63
N GLY A 38 -13.51 59.62 28.89
CA GLY A 38 -14.39 58.72 29.59
C GLY A 38 -15.02 57.75 28.59
N LYS A 39 -14.41 56.59 28.36
CA LYS A 39 -14.86 55.63 27.34
C LYS A 39 -16.00 54.77 27.85
N TYR A 40 -15.98 54.36 29.12
CA TYR A 40 -17.02 53.59 29.78
C TYR A 40 -17.60 54.41 30.93
N CYS A 41 -18.91 54.49 30.97
CA CYS A 41 -19.63 55.17 32.05
C CYS A 41 -20.37 54.15 32.92
N PHE A 42 -20.05 54.04 34.19
CA PHE A 42 -20.73 53.13 35.08
C PHE A 42 -22.23 53.40 35.16
N PRO A 43 -23.08 52.39 35.02
CA PRO A 43 -24.51 52.45 35.14
C PRO A 43 -24.96 53.12 36.51
N ALA A 44 -26.08 53.79 36.48
CA ALA A 44 -26.61 54.38 37.71
C ALA A 44 -26.90 53.28 38.75
N GLY A 45 -26.44 53.45 39.97
CA GLY A 45 -26.59 52.45 41.04
C GLY A 45 -25.44 51.43 41.16
N THR A 46 -24.38 51.55 40.31
CA THR A 46 -23.19 50.70 40.49
C THR A 46 -22.49 51.01 41.81
N VAL A 47 -22.25 49.97 42.60
CA VAL A 47 -21.63 50.06 43.93
C VAL A 47 -20.47 49.11 44.05
N VAL A 48 -19.34 49.56 44.55
CA VAL A 48 -18.22 48.69 44.97
C VAL A 48 -18.35 48.42 46.47
N PRO A 49 -18.52 47.16 46.90
CA PRO A 49 -18.72 46.79 48.30
C PRO A 49 -17.57 47.24 49.19
N ALA A 50 -17.85 47.49 50.48
CA ALA A 50 -16.79 47.76 51.45
C ALA A 50 -15.72 46.70 51.48
N ARG A 51 -14.44 47.07 51.30
CA ARG A 51 -13.30 46.10 51.18
C ARG A 51 -13.45 45.10 50.05
N GLY A 52 -14.32 45.36 49.07
CA GLY A 52 -14.61 44.48 47.97
C GLY A 52 -14.04 44.96 46.65
N TYR A 53 -14.33 44.20 45.65
CA TYR A 53 -13.84 44.35 44.25
C TYR A 53 -14.98 44.46 43.26
N LEU A 54 -14.77 45.23 42.20
CA LEU A 54 -15.63 45.27 41.00
C LEU A 54 -14.78 45.00 39.80
N VAL A 55 -15.08 43.90 39.08
CA VAL A 55 -14.43 43.55 37.82
C VAL A 55 -15.24 44.15 36.68
N VAL A 56 -14.58 44.89 35.78
CA VAL A 56 -15.12 45.45 34.55
C VAL A 56 -14.48 44.75 33.38
N TRP A 57 -15.28 44.00 32.63
CA TRP A 57 -14.84 43.30 31.44
C TRP A 57 -14.71 44.29 30.25
N CYS A 58 -13.59 44.17 29.50
CA CYS A 58 -13.27 45.09 28.45
C CYS A 58 -13.25 44.35 27.09
N SER A 59 -14.17 44.73 26.19
CA SER A 59 -14.21 44.24 24.82
C SER A 59 -14.81 45.30 23.90
N PRO A 60 -14.18 45.67 22.81
CA PRO A 60 -14.77 46.54 21.80
C PRO A 60 -15.83 45.85 20.92
N ASP A 61 -15.85 44.52 20.94
CA ASP A 61 -16.59 43.68 20.01
C ASP A 61 -17.88 43.07 20.65
N GLU A 62 -18.01 43.16 21.99
CA GLU A 62 -19.16 42.61 22.74
C GLU A 62 -20.17 43.67 23.11
N GLU A 63 -21.45 43.33 23.01
CA GLU A 63 -22.57 44.19 23.45
C GLU A 63 -22.94 43.91 24.92
N GLY A 64 -23.37 44.91 25.66
CA GLY A 64 -23.81 44.76 27.04
C GLY A 64 -22.95 45.55 28.05
N ASP A 65 -22.72 44.93 29.23
CA ASP A 65 -21.98 45.58 30.36
C ASP A 65 -20.45 45.51 30.19
N TYR A 66 -19.95 45.62 28.95
CA TYR A 66 -18.54 45.65 28.65
C TYR A 66 -18.03 47.09 28.44
N ALA A 67 -16.82 47.35 28.95
CA ALA A 67 -16.12 48.55 28.60
C ALA A 67 -15.68 48.50 27.12
N PRO A 68 -16.01 49.49 26.26
CA PRO A 68 -15.85 49.40 24.83
C PRO A 68 -14.41 49.67 24.35
N PHE A 69 -13.46 49.01 24.98
CA PHE A 69 -12.01 49.06 24.63
C PHE A 69 -11.31 47.78 25.07
N ALA A 70 -10.17 47.50 24.48
CA ALA A 70 -9.28 46.41 24.86
C ALA A 70 -7.94 46.96 25.36
N LEU A 71 -7.24 46.20 26.18
CA LEU A 71 -5.92 46.55 26.73
C LEU A 71 -4.81 45.97 25.86
N ARG A 72 -3.72 46.75 25.69
CA ARG A 72 -2.58 46.29 24.87
C ARG A 72 -1.65 45.42 25.68
N LYS A 73 -1.36 44.22 25.16
CA LYS A 73 -0.35 43.28 25.70
C LYS A 73 1.04 43.93 25.87
N ALA A 74 1.40 44.86 24.99
CA ALA A 74 2.68 45.57 25.05
C ALA A 74 2.73 46.62 26.18
N GLY A 75 1.62 46.95 26.82
CA GLY A 75 1.54 47.98 27.84
C GLY A 75 1.63 49.41 27.28
N GLY A 76 1.91 50.36 28.17
CA GLY A 76 2.09 51.78 27.82
C GLY A 76 0.79 52.58 27.74
N GLU A 77 -0.36 51.98 28.08
CA GLU A 77 -1.66 52.67 28.18
C GLU A 77 -1.85 53.20 29.61
N THR A 78 -2.61 54.29 29.75
CA THR A 78 -2.97 54.80 31.05
C THR A 78 -4.42 54.45 31.36
N VAL A 79 -4.63 53.44 32.20
CA VAL A 79 -5.95 53.11 32.73
C VAL A 79 -6.28 54.15 33.81
N CYS A 80 -7.45 54.73 33.73
CA CYS A 80 -7.86 55.77 34.68
C CYS A 80 -9.34 55.62 35.07
N LEU A 81 -9.58 55.79 36.38
CA LEU A 81 -10.92 55.97 36.99
C LEU A 81 -11.14 57.44 37.20
N MET A 82 -12.27 57.92 36.70
CA MET A 82 -12.64 59.33 36.82
C MET A 82 -14.03 59.50 37.46
N ASN A 83 -14.24 60.61 38.22
CA ASN A 83 -15.57 60.91 38.74
C ASN A 83 -16.50 61.44 37.64
N GLU A 84 -17.76 61.75 38.00
CA GLU A 84 -18.79 62.26 37.12
C GLU A 84 -18.38 63.56 36.36
N ASN A 85 -17.47 64.36 36.95
CA ASN A 85 -16.91 65.56 36.33
C ASN A 85 -15.63 65.28 35.51
N ARG A 86 -15.30 64.00 35.26
CA ARG A 86 -14.10 63.52 34.56
C ARG A 86 -12.78 63.91 35.21
N THR A 87 -12.80 64.20 36.52
CA THR A 87 -11.58 64.36 37.32
C THR A 87 -11.01 62.96 37.60
N VAL A 88 -9.74 62.78 37.29
CA VAL A 88 -9.05 61.52 37.56
C VAL A 88 -8.92 61.28 39.04
N LEU A 89 -9.43 60.19 39.54
CA LEU A 89 -9.36 59.75 40.94
C LEU A 89 -8.21 58.78 41.16
N ASP A 90 -8.02 57.90 40.21
CA ASP A 90 -6.91 56.94 40.22
C ASP A 90 -6.47 56.65 38.75
N SER A 91 -5.20 56.41 38.58
CA SER A 91 -4.65 56.02 37.31
C SER A 91 -3.36 55.21 37.45
N ALA A 92 -3.14 54.32 36.48
CA ALA A 92 -1.89 53.58 36.40
C ALA A 92 -1.50 53.34 34.94
N VAL A 93 -0.22 53.35 34.65
CA VAL A 93 0.30 52.94 33.34
C VAL A 93 0.47 51.44 33.31
N THR A 94 -0.09 50.82 32.28
CA THR A 94 0.03 49.37 32.09
C THR A 94 1.47 49.00 31.69
N ALA A 95 2.00 47.96 32.30
CA ALA A 95 3.27 47.31 31.90
C ALA A 95 3.00 46.25 30.79
N ALA A 96 4.05 45.85 30.08
CA ALA A 96 3.98 44.70 29.20
C ALA A 96 3.72 43.43 30.02
N CYS A 97 2.78 42.59 29.57
CA CYS A 97 2.46 41.30 30.22
C CYS A 97 2.36 40.17 29.17
N ARG A 98 2.58 38.93 29.61
CA ARG A 98 2.40 37.74 28.80
C ARG A 98 0.93 37.33 28.82
N SER A 99 0.55 36.46 27.89
CA SER A 99 -0.74 35.77 27.94
C SER A 99 -0.85 35.01 29.26
N GLY A 100 -2.01 35.09 29.92
CA GLY A 100 -2.21 34.42 31.22
C GLY A 100 -1.75 35.23 32.44
N GLN A 101 -1.05 36.36 32.26
CA GLN A 101 -0.69 37.26 33.35
C GLN A 101 -1.70 38.37 33.55
N SER A 102 -1.86 38.80 34.75
CA SER A 102 -2.54 40.07 35.12
C SER A 102 -1.51 41.11 35.60
N LEU A 103 -1.91 42.37 35.65
CA LEU A 103 -1.12 43.45 36.23
C LEU A 103 -1.73 43.75 37.61
N VAL A 104 -0.92 43.63 38.67
CA VAL A 104 -1.33 43.92 40.03
C VAL A 104 -0.63 45.18 40.57
N ARG A 105 -1.26 45.90 41.44
CA ARG A 105 -0.68 47.14 42.03
C ARG A 105 0.35 46.76 43.09
N GLY A 106 1.57 47.13 42.87
CA GLY A 106 2.65 46.99 43.84
C GLY A 106 2.55 48.02 44.99
N SER A 107 3.40 47.86 45.99
CA SER A 107 3.44 48.73 47.18
C SER A 107 3.86 50.18 46.86
N ASP A 108 4.51 50.42 45.73
CA ASP A 108 4.90 51.71 45.19
C ASP A 108 3.82 52.34 44.30
N GLY A 109 2.70 51.64 44.10
CA GLY A 109 1.57 52.10 43.29
C GLY A 109 1.70 51.76 41.80
N ALA A 110 2.82 51.21 41.33
CA ALA A 110 2.99 50.75 39.94
C ALA A 110 2.26 49.44 39.67
N LEU A 111 1.84 49.22 38.41
CA LEU A 111 1.29 47.93 37.98
C LEU A 111 2.45 47.02 37.56
N ILE A 112 2.57 45.87 38.20
CA ILE A 112 3.56 44.85 37.95
C ILE A 112 2.91 43.53 37.48
N PRO A 113 3.54 42.77 36.58
CA PRO A 113 3.00 41.48 36.13
C PRO A 113 2.93 40.45 37.26
N ALA A 114 1.81 39.70 37.29
CA ALA A 114 1.57 38.60 38.19
C ALA A 114 1.09 37.38 37.34
N ASP A 115 1.63 36.20 37.66
CA ASP A 115 1.36 34.97 36.90
C ASP A 115 0.01 34.34 37.21
N THR A 116 -0.64 34.75 38.30
CA THR A 116 -1.92 34.23 38.76
C THR A 116 -2.96 35.35 38.80
N PRO A 117 -3.86 35.46 37.85
CA PRO A 117 -4.99 36.42 37.91
C PRO A 117 -5.92 36.13 39.05
N THR A 118 -6.51 37.16 39.66
CA THR A 118 -7.43 37.07 40.79
C THR A 118 -8.70 37.90 40.66
N PRO A 119 -9.40 37.92 39.52
CA PRO A 119 -10.53 38.82 39.28
C PRO A 119 -11.64 38.63 40.34
N GLY A 120 -11.91 39.67 41.07
CA GLY A 120 -12.92 39.68 42.17
C GLY A 120 -12.40 39.17 43.53
N TYR A 121 -11.10 38.87 43.61
CA TYR A 121 -10.47 38.36 44.84
C TYR A 121 -9.19 39.12 45.19
N PRO A 122 -8.72 39.08 46.46
CA PRO A 122 -7.47 39.71 46.82
C PRO A 122 -6.26 39.26 45.95
N ASN A 123 -5.37 40.17 45.59
CA ASN A 123 -4.14 39.87 44.89
C ASN A 123 -3.12 39.12 45.80
N SER A 124 -3.40 37.85 46.07
CA SER A 124 -2.66 36.97 46.97
C SER A 124 -2.79 35.52 46.53
N GLU A 125 -1.96 34.65 47.03
CA GLU A 125 -2.03 33.22 46.82
C GLU A 125 -3.39 32.62 47.25
N ALA A 126 -3.95 33.12 48.37
CA ALA A 126 -5.26 32.74 48.85
C ALA A 126 -6.38 33.20 47.92
N GLY A 127 -6.26 34.42 47.37
CA GLY A 127 -7.20 34.95 46.38
C GLY A 127 -7.14 34.21 45.06
N ALA A 128 -5.95 33.87 44.57
CA ALA A 128 -5.76 33.05 43.41
C ALA A 128 -6.41 31.67 43.55
N LYS A 129 -6.23 31.02 44.71
CA LYS A 129 -6.89 29.74 45.02
C LYS A 129 -8.40 29.89 45.07
N ALA A 130 -8.95 30.94 45.71
CA ALA A 130 -10.39 31.18 45.78
C ALA A 130 -11.02 31.44 44.39
N TRP A 131 -10.31 32.13 43.52
CA TRP A 131 -10.72 32.31 42.13
C TRP A 131 -10.76 30.98 41.35
N GLN A 132 -9.72 30.19 41.46
CA GLN A 132 -9.66 28.85 40.82
C GLN A 132 -10.79 27.93 41.34
N GLU A 133 -11.07 27.94 42.66
CA GLU A 133 -12.19 27.19 43.24
C GLU A 133 -13.54 27.69 42.71
N ALA A 134 -13.70 28.99 42.52
CA ALA A 134 -14.92 29.57 41.98
C ALA A 134 -15.10 29.22 40.49
N LEU A 135 -14.02 29.18 39.70
CA LEU A 135 -14.04 28.71 38.32
C LEU A 135 -14.42 27.23 38.25
N ALA A 136 -13.80 26.41 39.06
CA ALA A 136 -14.10 24.99 39.16
C ALA A 136 -15.56 24.68 39.53
N GLN A 137 -16.14 25.54 40.38
CA GLN A 137 -17.58 25.45 40.75
C GLN A 137 -18.53 25.93 39.64
N ARG A 138 -18.06 26.75 38.70
CA ARG A 138 -18.82 27.16 37.51
C ARG A 138 -18.80 26.14 36.40
N SER A 139 -17.79 25.26 36.36
CA SER A 139 -17.74 24.19 35.39
C SER A 139 -18.67 23.06 35.81
N GLY A 140 -19.66 22.77 34.98
CA GLY A 140 -20.65 21.73 35.19
C GLY A 140 -20.17 20.29 34.95
N GLY A 141 -18.89 20.03 34.71
CA GLY A 141 -18.37 18.74 34.39
C GLY A 141 -16.89 18.54 34.78
N THR A 142 -16.36 17.37 34.45
CA THR A 142 -14.95 17.01 34.64
C THR A 142 -14.31 16.67 33.30
N LEU A 143 -13.03 17.04 33.12
CA LEU A 143 -12.26 16.60 31.99
C LEU A 143 -11.83 15.15 32.14
N GLU A 144 -11.67 14.49 31.02
CA GLU A 144 -11.03 13.18 30.91
C GLU A 144 -9.92 13.19 29.87
N LEU A 145 -9.02 12.20 29.92
CA LEU A 145 -8.09 11.92 28.82
C LEU A 145 -8.86 11.21 27.69
N SER A 146 -8.60 11.58 26.44
CA SER A 146 -9.29 11.02 25.28
C SER A 146 -8.36 10.20 24.41
N GLU A 147 -7.27 10.78 23.94
CA GLU A 147 -6.35 10.15 23.00
C GLU A 147 -4.91 10.59 23.26
N ILE A 148 -3.93 9.72 23.02
CA ILE A 148 -2.51 9.99 23.26
C ILE A 148 -1.69 9.36 22.15
N GLN A 149 -0.80 10.15 21.53
CA GLN A 149 0.10 9.67 20.48
C GLN A 149 1.54 10.01 20.84
N SER A 150 2.42 8.99 20.91
CA SER A 150 3.82 9.13 21.33
C SER A 150 4.83 8.97 20.18
N SER A 151 4.38 8.97 18.94
CA SER A 151 5.23 8.93 17.74
C SER A 151 4.45 9.47 16.54
N ASN A 152 4.26 10.79 16.51
CA ASN A 152 3.45 11.47 15.53
C ASN A 152 4.31 12.05 14.39
N THR A 153 3.97 11.70 13.16
CA THR A 153 4.51 12.33 11.93
C THR A 153 3.42 12.72 10.94
N LEU A 154 2.14 12.64 11.35
CA LEU A 154 0.96 12.87 10.51
C LEU A 154 0.29 14.20 10.79
N TYR A 155 0.03 14.49 12.07
CA TYR A 155 -0.74 15.64 12.47
C TYR A 155 0.18 16.76 12.95
N ALA A 156 0.28 17.82 12.15
CA ALA A 156 1.17 18.94 12.44
C ALA A 156 0.63 19.84 13.55
N ALA A 157 1.51 20.27 14.43
CA ALA A 157 1.22 21.33 15.41
C ALA A 157 1.06 22.69 14.70
N PRO A 158 0.52 23.71 15.37
CA PRO A 158 0.33 25.05 14.79
C PRO A 158 1.59 25.71 14.24
N ASP A 159 2.78 25.26 14.64
CA ASP A 159 4.08 25.74 14.14
C ASP A 159 4.57 24.96 12.91
N GLY A 160 3.79 23.98 12.42
CA GLY A 160 4.09 23.14 11.28
C GLY A 160 5.03 21.97 11.55
N ASN A 161 5.41 21.73 12.81
CA ASN A 161 6.23 20.59 13.20
C ASN A 161 5.36 19.47 13.78
N PHE A 162 5.91 18.26 13.81
CA PHE A 162 5.27 17.08 14.35
C PHE A 162 5.80 16.79 15.75
N TYR A 163 4.91 16.68 16.72
CA TYR A 163 5.23 16.39 18.11
C TYR A 163 4.27 15.33 18.64
N ASP A 164 4.67 14.60 19.65
CA ASP A 164 3.75 13.79 20.44
C ASP A 164 2.63 14.68 20.98
N TRP A 165 1.46 14.10 21.24
CA TRP A 165 0.36 14.88 21.76
C TRP A 165 -0.53 14.10 22.73
N ILE A 166 -1.22 14.83 23.59
CA ILE A 166 -2.21 14.35 24.53
C ILE A 166 -3.49 15.13 24.30
N GLU A 167 -4.59 14.43 24.17
CA GLU A 167 -5.91 15.04 24.04
C GLU A 167 -6.71 14.87 25.31
N VAL A 168 -7.42 15.93 25.69
CA VAL A 168 -8.43 15.92 26.76
C VAL A 168 -9.79 16.24 26.17
N HIS A 169 -10.83 15.63 26.73
CA HIS A 169 -12.21 15.73 26.30
C HIS A 169 -13.09 16.26 27.43
N ASN A 170 -14.07 17.07 27.09
CA ASN A 170 -15.16 17.45 27.98
C ASN A 170 -16.40 16.60 27.70
N PRO A 171 -16.63 15.50 28.43
CA PRO A 171 -17.76 14.59 28.16
C PRO A 171 -19.10 15.11 28.70
N SER A 172 -19.15 16.32 29.28
CA SER A 172 -20.37 16.88 29.87
C SER A 172 -21.19 17.72 28.87
N ASP A 173 -22.46 17.92 29.15
CA ASP A 173 -23.39 18.75 28.38
C ASP A 173 -23.19 20.26 28.57
N SER A 174 -22.14 20.68 29.28
CA SER A 174 -21.88 22.08 29.57
C SER A 174 -20.39 22.39 29.52
N PRO A 175 -20.01 23.66 29.23
CA PRO A 175 -18.60 24.03 29.17
C PRO A 175 -17.86 23.75 30.47
N VAL A 176 -16.60 23.30 30.38
CA VAL A 176 -15.69 23.03 31.51
C VAL A 176 -14.52 24.04 31.48
N SER A 177 -14.22 24.63 32.63
CA SER A 177 -13.02 25.46 32.76
C SER A 177 -11.77 24.56 32.82
N LEU A 178 -10.79 24.84 31.98
CA LEU A 178 -9.49 24.18 31.97
C LEU A 178 -8.57 24.71 33.10
N SER A 179 -8.92 25.82 33.69
CA SER A 179 -8.10 26.48 34.72
C SER A 179 -7.82 25.57 35.89
N GLY A 180 -6.54 25.43 36.23
CA GLY A 180 -6.07 24.58 37.31
C GLY A 180 -5.92 23.11 37.01
N TYR A 181 -6.40 22.62 35.86
CA TYR A 181 -6.03 21.28 35.36
C TYR A 181 -4.58 21.23 34.95
N LYS A 182 -3.97 20.05 35.06
CA LYS A 182 -2.55 19.84 34.77
C LYS A 182 -2.32 18.49 34.14
N LEU A 183 -1.29 18.41 33.27
CA LEU A 183 -0.79 17.17 32.68
C LEU A 183 0.64 16.87 33.15
N SER A 184 0.96 15.61 33.19
CA SER A 184 2.28 15.10 33.50
C SER A 184 2.49 13.72 32.82
N ASP A 185 3.73 13.40 32.47
CA ASP A 185 4.20 12.08 32.03
C ASP A 185 4.59 11.16 33.21
N ARG A 186 4.35 11.56 34.44
CA ARG A 186 4.67 10.82 35.69
C ARG A 186 3.72 11.18 36.79
N THR A 187 3.49 10.22 37.64
CA THR A 187 2.85 10.46 38.96
C THR A 187 3.67 11.47 39.80
N ASN A 188 2.98 12.40 40.45
CA ASN A 188 3.52 13.38 41.41
C ASN A 188 4.42 14.51 40.81
N LYS A 189 4.37 14.81 39.53
CA LYS A 189 5.00 16.00 38.94
C LYS A 189 4.08 16.71 37.94
N THR A 190 3.83 17.98 38.19
CA THR A 190 3.17 18.85 37.22
C THR A 190 4.19 19.32 36.21
N LYS A 191 3.95 19.07 34.92
CA LYS A 191 4.80 19.52 33.83
C LYS A 191 4.12 20.45 32.83
N TYR A 192 2.78 20.42 32.79
CA TYR A 192 1.95 21.30 32.00
C TYR A 192 0.76 21.76 32.84
N ALA A 193 0.38 23.01 32.71
CA ALA A 193 -0.81 23.56 33.33
C ALA A 193 -1.65 24.26 32.27
N PHE A 194 -2.92 23.86 32.18
CA PHE A 194 -3.84 24.51 31.26
C PHE A 194 -4.04 25.97 31.62
N LEU A 195 -4.25 26.78 30.61
CA LEU A 195 -4.61 28.17 30.80
C LEU A 195 -6.05 28.35 31.28
N ASP A 196 -6.41 29.56 31.70
CA ASP A 196 -7.77 29.95 31.99
C ASP A 196 -8.56 30.07 30.68
N GLU A 197 -9.06 28.95 30.19
CA GLU A 197 -9.95 28.85 29.02
C GLU A 197 -11.10 27.91 29.33
N MET A 198 -12.16 27.98 28.52
CA MET A 198 -13.31 27.07 28.62
C MET A 198 -13.23 26.08 27.46
N LEU A 199 -13.50 24.83 27.73
CA LEU A 199 -13.73 23.80 26.75
C LEU A 199 -15.23 23.50 26.62
N GLY A 200 -15.82 23.71 25.47
CA GLY A 200 -17.27 23.55 25.24
C GLY A 200 -17.75 22.12 25.53
N ALA A 201 -19.04 21.94 25.57
CA ALA A 201 -19.66 20.63 25.75
C ALA A 201 -19.31 19.69 24.60
N GLY A 202 -18.74 18.52 24.90
CA GLY A 202 -18.29 17.54 23.88
C GLY A 202 -17.05 17.93 23.08
N GLU A 203 -16.37 19.02 23.42
CA GLU A 203 -15.16 19.46 22.71
C GLU A 203 -13.90 18.77 23.22
N TYR A 204 -12.89 18.77 22.33
CA TYR A 204 -11.58 18.18 22.54
C TYR A 204 -10.50 19.26 22.56
N LYS A 205 -9.44 19.04 23.33
CA LYS A 205 -8.27 19.96 23.39
C LYS A 205 -6.98 19.17 23.32
N ILE A 206 -6.17 19.45 22.29
CA ILE A 206 -4.85 18.86 22.09
C ILE A 206 -3.78 19.67 22.82
N VAL A 207 -2.86 18.98 23.47
CA VAL A 207 -1.66 19.51 24.09
C VAL A 207 -0.45 18.81 23.45
N TRP A 208 0.36 19.60 22.77
CA TRP A 208 1.57 19.10 22.10
C TRP A 208 2.70 18.89 23.09
N CYS A 209 3.29 17.72 23.09
CA CYS A 209 4.39 17.35 23.97
C CYS A 209 5.74 17.70 23.33
N ALA A 210 6.16 18.97 23.45
CA ALA A 210 7.28 19.56 22.72
C ALA A 210 8.29 20.24 23.67
N PRO A 211 9.29 19.51 24.21
CA PRO A 211 10.29 20.06 25.08
C PRO A 211 11.08 21.20 24.43
N GLY A 212 11.08 22.37 25.06
CA GLY A 212 11.82 23.55 24.58
C GLY A 212 11.07 24.44 23.60
N VAL A 213 9.84 24.09 23.20
CA VAL A 213 8.94 24.96 22.42
C VAL A 213 8.13 25.83 23.40
N GLU A 214 8.10 27.15 23.17
CA GLU A 214 7.35 28.10 23.97
C GLU A 214 5.95 28.31 23.40
N GLY A 215 4.92 28.17 24.20
CA GLY A 215 3.53 28.45 23.84
C GLY A 215 2.55 27.77 24.80
N ALA A 216 1.31 28.25 24.77
CA ALA A 216 0.26 27.75 25.65
C ALA A 216 -0.21 26.33 25.32
N GLU A 217 0.05 25.89 24.12
CA GLU A 217 -0.39 24.60 23.56
C GLU A 217 0.71 23.53 23.67
N TYR A 218 1.90 23.90 24.17
CA TYR A 218 3.07 23.02 24.22
C TYR A 218 3.43 22.65 25.65
N ALA A 219 3.47 21.35 25.91
CA ALA A 219 3.97 20.80 27.16
C ALA A 219 5.50 20.64 27.13
N SER A 220 6.16 20.86 28.26
CA SER A 220 7.63 20.83 28.38
C SER A 220 8.22 19.41 28.46
N PHE A 221 7.50 18.38 27.99
CA PHE A 221 7.95 16.98 28.00
C PHE A 221 7.59 16.32 26.67
N ALA A 222 8.26 15.24 26.31
CA ALA A 222 7.93 14.31 25.24
C ALA A 222 7.44 13.00 25.83
N LEU A 223 6.79 12.19 25.04
CA LEU A 223 6.35 10.84 25.38
C LEU A 223 7.31 9.81 24.79
N ALA A 224 7.45 8.67 25.46
CA ALA A 224 8.29 7.59 24.96
C ALA A 224 7.45 6.59 24.16
N SER A 225 7.77 6.40 22.87
CA SER A 225 7.11 5.42 22.00
C SER A 225 7.29 3.97 22.46
N ALA A 226 8.35 3.69 23.24
CA ALA A 226 8.57 2.39 23.85
C ALA A 226 7.55 2.03 24.95
N GLY A 227 6.70 2.99 25.36
CA GLY A 227 5.72 2.82 26.42
C GLY A 227 6.30 2.79 27.84
N GLY A 228 5.47 2.42 28.81
CA GLY A 228 5.85 2.33 30.23
C GLY A 228 5.81 3.67 30.98
N GLU A 229 5.43 4.77 30.33
CA GLU A 229 5.14 6.04 30.96
C GLU A 229 3.68 6.13 31.38
N THR A 230 3.41 6.95 32.39
CA THR A 230 2.04 7.16 32.87
C THR A 230 1.65 8.62 32.64
N VAL A 231 0.71 8.85 31.74
CA VAL A 231 0.10 10.17 31.55
C VAL A 231 -0.92 10.40 32.66
N VAL A 232 -0.83 11.54 33.32
CA VAL A 232 -1.69 11.89 34.47
C VAL A 232 -2.37 13.22 34.21
N LEU A 233 -3.69 13.22 34.28
CA LEU A 233 -4.54 14.42 34.34
C LEU A 233 -4.87 14.71 35.82
N THR A 234 -4.49 15.87 36.28
CA THR A 234 -4.72 16.33 37.65
C THR A 234 -5.76 17.44 37.66
N ALA A 235 -6.81 17.28 38.45
CA ALA A 235 -7.88 18.25 38.63
C ALA A 235 -7.41 19.51 39.37
N PRO A 236 -8.16 20.62 39.33
CA PRO A 236 -7.86 21.86 40.07
C PRO A 236 -7.72 21.68 41.58
N SER A 237 -8.39 20.68 42.14
CA SER A 237 -8.30 20.30 43.57
C SER A 237 -6.91 19.75 43.95
N GLY A 238 -6.06 19.44 42.98
CA GLY A 238 -4.79 18.75 43.16
C GLY A 238 -4.91 17.22 43.25
N ALA A 239 -6.13 16.67 43.16
CA ALA A 239 -6.35 15.22 43.06
C ALA A 239 -6.10 14.75 41.64
N GLU A 240 -5.59 13.52 41.49
CA GLU A 240 -5.53 12.83 40.20
C GLU A 240 -6.98 12.64 39.71
N SER A 241 -7.24 13.13 38.50
CA SER A 241 -8.54 12.98 37.84
C SER A 241 -8.57 11.68 37.05
N GLU A 242 -7.53 11.43 36.31
CA GLU A 242 -7.34 10.21 35.51
C GLU A 242 -5.85 9.97 35.29
N SER A 243 -5.48 8.69 35.17
CA SER A 243 -4.12 8.31 34.73
C SER A 243 -4.17 7.09 33.83
N VAL A 244 -3.29 7.05 32.85
CA VAL A 244 -3.17 5.95 31.91
C VAL A 244 -1.71 5.59 31.67
N GLU A 245 -1.37 4.32 31.75
CA GLU A 245 -0.06 3.78 31.40
C GLU A 245 -0.02 3.51 29.90
N LEU A 246 0.95 4.11 29.20
CA LEU A 246 1.07 3.96 27.77
C LEU A 246 1.67 2.59 27.42
N PRO A 247 1.08 1.84 26.49
CA PRO A 247 1.74 0.70 25.87
C PRO A 247 2.86 1.18 24.94
N MET A 248 3.62 0.26 24.38
CA MET A 248 4.45 0.56 23.22
C MET A 248 3.53 0.91 22.04
N LEU A 249 3.76 2.04 21.42
CA LEU A 249 3.01 2.51 20.27
C LEU A 249 3.91 2.52 19.02
N GLU A 250 3.39 1.98 17.94
CA GLU A 250 4.00 2.12 16.63
C GLU A 250 3.85 3.56 16.14
N LYS A 251 4.61 3.93 15.15
CA LYS A 251 4.56 5.25 14.55
C LYS A 251 3.15 5.53 14.01
N ASN A 252 2.67 6.74 14.23
CA ASN A 252 1.34 7.19 13.83
C ASN A 252 0.15 6.40 14.41
N THR A 253 0.38 5.54 15.40
CA THR A 253 -0.72 4.94 16.18
C THR A 253 -0.96 5.74 17.45
N ALA A 254 -2.19 5.76 17.90
CA ALA A 254 -2.59 6.41 19.12
C ALA A 254 -3.12 5.41 20.16
N TYR A 255 -3.05 5.76 21.43
CA TYR A 255 -3.74 5.06 22.50
C TYR A 255 -5.01 5.85 22.79
N ALA A 256 -6.14 5.35 22.32
CA ALA A 256 -7.43 6.05 22.30
C ALA A 256 -8.44 5.41 23.24
N LYS A 257 -9.29 6.24 23.84
CA LYS A 257 -10.35 5.81 24.75
C LYS A 257 -11.66 5.68 23.97
N GLU A 258 -11.99 4.46 23.59
CA GLU A 258 -13.22 4.14 22.89
C GLU A 258 -14.21 3.43 23.83
N ASN A 259 -15.45 3.92 23.92
CA ASN A 259 -16.48 3.38 24.82
C ASN A 259 -16.04 3.23 26.29
N GLY A 260 -15.09 4.07 26.73
CA GLY A 260 -14.54 4.07 28.07
C GLY A 260 -13.38 3.09 28.31
N GLU A 261 -12.97 2.34 27.32
CA GLU A 261 -11.80 1.44 27.36
C GLU A 261 -10.66 1.98 26.51
N TRP A 262 -9.43 1.84 26.97
CA TRP A 262 -8.24 2.26 26.25
C TRP A 262 -7.75 1.18 25.30
N THR A 263 -7.63 1.50 24.01
CA THR A 263 -7.15 0.60 22.95
C THR A 263 -6.12 1.27 22.06
N VAL A 264 -5.24 0.48 21.43
CA VAL A 264 -4.34 0.99 20.39
C VAL A 264 -5.16 1.18 19.11
N SER A 265 -5.17 2.40 18.59
CA SER A 265 -5.84 2.77 17.35
C SER A 265 -4.81 3.07 16.26
N HIS A 266 -4.97 2.48 15.09
CA HIS A 266 -4.24 2.86 13.87
C HIS A 266 -4.90 4.02 13.14
N ARG A 267 -5.99 4.56 13.68
CA ARG A 267 -6.75 5.69 13.15
C ARG A 267 -6.85 6.78 14.21
N PRO A 268 -5.81 7.59 14.38
CA PRO A 268 -5.87 8.74 15.29
C PRO A 268 -6.99 9.70 14.86
N THR A 269 -7.64 10.32 15.84
CA THR A 269 -8.79 11.24 15.61
C THR A 269 -8.59 12.60 16.27
N PRO A 270 -7.46 13.29 16.05
CA PRO A 270 -7.11 14.47 16.82
C PRO A 270 -8.17 15.58 16.68
N GLY A 271 -8.79 15.94 17.81
CA GLY A 271 -9.86 16.94 17.88
C GLY A 271 -11.28 16.42 17.71
N TYR A 272 -11.45 15.09 17.55
CA TYR A 272 -12.73 14.45 17.30
C TYR A 272 -12.95 13.22 18.18
N SER A 273 -14.14 12.60 18.11
CA SER A 273 -14.44 11.38 18.86
C SER A 273 -13.63 10.19 18.34
N ASN A 274 -13.21 9.31 19.27
CA ASN A 274 -12.43 8.11 18.97
C ASN A 274 -13.33 6.97 18.46
N ASP A 275 -14.04 7.23 17.37
CA ASP A 275 -14.92 6.29 16.68
C ASP A 275 -14.90 6.54 15.15
N ASP A 276 -15.58 5.71 14.39
CA ASP A 276 -15.65 5.85 12.93
C ASP A 276 -16.19 7.22 12.49
N ALA A 277 -17.15 7.78 13.23
CA ALA A 277 -17.74 9.10 12.90
C ALA A 277 -16.76 10.26 13.14
N GLY A 278 -15.96 10.17 14.22
CA GLY A 278 -14.88 11.10 14.49
C GLY A 278 -13.78 11.03 13.46
N TYR A 279 -13.38 9.82 13.08
CA TYR A 279 -12.39 9.61 12.03
C TYR A 279 -12.84 10.17 10.68
N GLU A 280 -14.08 9.89 10.26
CA GLU A 280 -14.65 10.49 9.05
C GLU A 280 -14.69 12.03 9.12
N THR A 281 -15.00 12.59 10.29
CA THR A 281 -15.02 14.04 10.46
C THR A 281 -13.61 14.63 10.35
N TRP A 282 -12.61 13.96 10.92
CA TRP A 282 -11.23 14.34 10.79
C TRP A 282 -10.74 14.26 9.34
N LEU A 283 -11.04 13.17 8.61
CA LEU A 283 -10.77 13.03 7.18
C LEU A 283 -11.34 14.23 6.40
N ARG A 284 -12.60 14.58 6.64
CA ARG A 284 -13.27 15.72 5.99
C ARG A 284 -12.59 17.05 6.31
N SER A 285 -12.04 17.22 7.50
CA SER A 285 -11.27 18.42 7.85
C SER A 285 -10.00 18.59 7.00
N GLY A 286 -9.48 17.50 6.43
CA GLY A 286 -8.36 17.47 5.47
C GLY A 286 -8.78 17.66 4.01
N GLY A 287 -10.07 17.94 3.75
CA GLY A 287 -10.59 18.12 2.39
C GLY A 287 -11.16 16.84 1.76
N TYR A 288 -11.25 15.76 2.52
CA TYR A 288 -11.88 14.52 2.06
C TYR A 288 -13.41 14.61 2.19
N GLU A 289 -14.08 14.83 1.10
CA GLU A 289 -15.56 14.94 1.08
C GLU A 289 -16.27 13.72 0.45
N ASN A 290 -15.50 12.78 -0.13
CA ASN A 290 -16.02 11.69 -0.95
C ASN A 290 -15.33 10.36 -0.69
N ASP A 291 -16.09 9.36 -0.23
CA ASP A 291 -15.63 8.00 0.10
C ASP A 291 -15.26 7.15 -1.13
N GLU A 292 -15.36 7.68 -2.33
CA GLU A 292 -15.31 6.94 -3.59
C GLU A 292 -14.03 7.19 -4.41
N ILE A 293 -12.97 7.71 -3.76
CA ILE A 293 -11.62 7.74 -4.31
C ILE A 293 -10.86 6.50 -3.84
N TYR A 294 -10.30 5.77 -4.79
CA TYR A 294 -9.60 4.52 -4.55
C TYR A 294 -8.26 4.48 -5.25
N ILE A 295 -7.28 3.82 -4.63
CA ILE A 295 -6.18 3.23 -5.38
C ILE A 295 -6.79 2.00 -6.06
N THR A 296 -6.78 1.95 -7.38
CA THR A 296 -7.42 0.86 -8.14
C THR A 296 -6.42 -0.15 -8.66
N GLU A 297 -5.20 0.27 -8.99
CA GLU A 297 -4.19 -0.63 -9.48
C GLU A 297 -2.77 -0.13 -9.13
N VAL A 298 -1.86 -1.06 -8.85
CA VAL A 298 -0.45 -0.77 -8.52
C VAL A 298 0.46 -1.70 -9.29
N MET A 299 1.42 -1.13 -10.04
CA MET A 299 2.45 -1.85 -10.78
C MET A 299 3.83 -1.50 -10.22
N ALA A 300 4.42 -2.41 -9.45
CA ALA A 300 5.72 -2.18 -8.80
C ALA A 300 6.92 -2.72 -9.61
N GLN A 301 6.68 -3.43 -10.70
CA GLN A 301 7.72 -3.95 -11.58
C GLN A 301 7.23 -3.91 -13.02
N ASN A 302 7.16 -2.72 -13.57
CA ASN A 302 6.72 -2.52 -14.95
C ASN A 302 7.79 -3.00 -15.94
N ARG A 303 7.42 -3.94 -16.79
CA ARG A 303 8.32 -4.55 -17.81
C ARG A 303 7.82 -4.34 -19.24
N GLY A 304 6.74 -3.62 -19.45
CA GLY A 304 6.24 -3.42 -20.81
C GLY A 304 4.73 -3.17 -20.89
N THR A 305 4.09 -2.81 -19.77
CA THR A 305 2.69 -2.41 -19.79
C THR A 305 2.55 -0.99 -20.32
N LEU A 306 3.25 -0.04 -19.74
CA LEU A 306 3.15 1.38 -20.04
C LEU A 306 4.54 2.02 -19.98
N ALA A 307 4.91 2.81 -20.99
CA ALA A 307 6.09 3.66 -20.94
C ALA A 307 5.66 5.10 -20.63
N ASP A 308 6.48 5.80 -19.84
CA ASP A 308 6.28 7.23 -19.60
C ASP A 308 6.71 8.07 -20.81
N SER A 309 6.49 9.38 -20.78
CA SER A 309 6.81 10.28 -21.88
C SER A 309 8.31 10.39 -22.20
N ASP A 310 9.18 9.94 -21.31
CA ASP A 310 10.62 9.86 -21.52
C ASP A 310 11.01 8.53 -22.20
N GLY A 311 10.08 7.58 -22.33
CA GLY A 311 10.29 6.23 -22.84
C GLY A 311 10.79 5.25 -21.78
N ASP A 312 10.75 5.60 -20.50
CA ASP A 312 11.10 4.71 -19.40
C ASP A 312 9.91 3.84 -18.99
N LEU A 313 10.17 2.61 -18.61
CA LEU A 313 9.18 1.68 -18.06
C LEU A 313 9.12 1.84 -16.55
N SER A 314 8.63 2.99 -16.12
CA SER A 314 8.51 3.33 -14.69
C SER A 314 7.35 2.59 -14.05
N ASP A 315 7.47 2.26 -12.76
CA ASP A 315 6.38 1.74 -11.96
C ASP A 315 5.26 2.79 -11.85
N TRP A 316 4.05 2.38 -11.51
CA TRP A 316 2.94 3.30 -11.48
C TRP A 316 1.85 2.91 -10.48
N ILE A 317 1.10 3.92 -10.07
CA ILE A 317 -0.06 3.84 -9.20
C ILE A 317 -1.24 4.42 -9.96
N GLU A 318 -2.38 3.74 -9.93
CA GLU A 318 -3.63 4.26 -10.47
C GLU A 318 -4.58 4.66 -9.34
N ILE A 319 -5.17 5.85 -9.50
CA ILE A 319 -6.22 6.36 -8.63
C ILE A 319 -7.47 6.59 -9.48
N ALA A 320 -8.63 6.15 -9.00
CA ALA A 320 -9.90 6.37 -9.66
C ALA A 320 -10.92 7.06 -8.76
N ASN A 321 -11.77 7.85 -9.38
CA ASN A 321 -12.99 8.37 -8.78
C ASN A 321 -14.17 7.47 -9.20
N LEU A 322 -14.58 6.58 -8.31
CA LEU A 322 -15.72 5.67 -8.54
C LEU A 322 -17.06 6.29 -8.11
N GLY A 323 -17.07 7.57 -7.71
CA GLY A 323 -18.24 8.31 -7.26
C GLY A 323 -19.03 9.00 -8.36
N GLU A 324 -20.05 9.73 -7.93
CA GLU A 324 -20.96 10.45 -8.83
C GLU A 324 -20.59 11.95 -9.00
N THR A 325 -19.59 12.44 -8.24
CA THR A 325 -19.16 13.86 -8.26
C THR A 325 -17.67 13.98 -8.55
N SER A 326 -17.27 15.08 -9.21
CA SER A 326 -15.84 15.34 -9.44
C SER A 326 -15.13 15.67 -8.13
N VAL A 327 -13.90 15.16 -7.97
CA VAL A 327 -13.06 15.35 -6.79
C VAL A 327 -11.74 16.00 -7.18
N ASP A 328 -11.36 17.06 -6.47
CA ASP A 328 -10.05 17.70 -6.61
C ASP A 328 -9.10 17.07 -5.57
N LEU A 329 -8.05 16.41 -6.03
CA LEU A 329 -7.01 15.77 -5.21
C LEU A 329 -5.84 16.72 -4.92
N ALA A 330 -5.91 17.99 -5.31
CA ALA A 330 -4.85 18.95 -5.05
C ALA A 330 -4.56 19.07 -3.55
N GLY A 331 -3.33 18.78 -3.19
CA GLY A 331 -2.90 18.87 -1.79
C GLY A 331 -3.01 17.57 -1.00
N TRP A 332 -3.59 16.50 -1.56
CA TRP A 332 -3.50 15.16 -1.01
C TRP A 332 -2.09 14.61 -1.21
N TYR A 333 -1.80 13.45 -0.64
CA TYR A 333 -0.46 12.87 -0.68
C TYR A 333 -0.48 11.41 -1.13
N LEU A 334 0.60 11.00 -1.79
CA LEU A 334 0.97 9.61 -2.03
C LEU A 334 2.30 9.32 -1.35
N SER A 335 2.43 8.12 -0.79
CA SER A 335 3.67 7.62 -0.20
C SER A 335 3.81 6.11 -0.45
N ASP A 336 5.03 5.58 -0.40
CA ASP A 336 5.35 4.15 -0.35
C ASP A 336 5.75 3.69 1.07
N ASP A 337 5.84 4.65 2.02
CA ASP A 337 6.26 4.43 3.41
C ASP A 337 5.17 4.86 4.40
N PRO A 338 4.56 3.92 5.17
CA PRO A 338 3.58 4.26 6.21
C PRO A 338 4.11 5.23 7.28
N ASP A 339 5.43 5.31 7.39
CA ASP A 339 6.08 6.22 8.33
C ASP A 339 6.18 7.66 7.83
N VAL A 340 5.94 7.89 6.51
CA VAL A 340 6.03 9.20 5.85
C VAL A 340 4.85 9.39 4.88
N PRO A 341 3.61 9.40 5.37
CA PRO A 341 2.41 9.40 4.52
C PRO A 341 2.20 10.68 3.70
N ASP A 342 2.96 11.74 3.97
CA ASP A 342 2.98 13.01 3.26
C ASP A 342 4.19 13.17 2.32
N GLU A 343 4.78 12.07 1.85
CA GLU A 343 6.03 12.05 1.10
C GLU A 343 5.95 12.80 -0.23
N TRP A 344 4.89 12.58 -1.00
CA TRP A 344 4.68 13.26 -2.28
C TRP A 344 3.31 13.91 -2.37
N LYS A 345 3.32 15.24 -2.50
CA LYS A 345 2.10 16.02 -2.59
C LYS A 345 1.52 15.98 -4.01
N ILE A 346 0.29 15.52 -4.15
CA ILE A 346 -0.44 15.53 -5.41
C ILE A 346 -0.64 17.00 -5.84
N PRO A 347 -0.20 17.36 -7.06
CA PRO A 347 -0.46 18.69 -7.60
C PRO A 347 -1.94 18.86 -7.98
N SER A 348 -2.29 19.89 -8.74
CA SER A 348 -3.65 20.06 -9.24
C SER A 348 -4.06 18.85 -10.12
N LEU A 349 -4.92 18.00 -9.57
CA LEU A 349 -5.47 16.82 -10.24
C LEU A 349 -6.95 16.70 -9.86
N THR A 350 -7.84 16.87 -10.83
CA THR A 350 -9.28 16.71 -10.63
C THR A 350 -9.75 15.48 -11.39
N LEU A 351 -10.43 14.56 -10.72
CA LEU A 351 -11.02 13.37 -11.33
C LEU A 351 -12.54 13.54 -11.46
N ALA A 352 -13.05 13.45 -12.68
CA ALA A 352 -14.47 13.35 -12.92
C ALA A 352 -15.02 11.96 -12.50
N PRO A 353 -16.36 11.81 -12.36
CA PRO A 353 -16.96 10.50 -12.10
C PRO A 353 -16.52 9.43 -13.12
N GLY A 354 -16.02 8.31 -12.63
CA GLY A 354 -15.52 7.20 -13.45
C GLY A 354 -14.16 7.47 -14.13
N GLU A 355 -13.45 8.52 -13.76
CA GLU A 355 -12.12 8.84 -14.32
C GLU A 355 -11.00 8.18 -13.53
N TYR A 356 -9.98 7.73 -14.25
CA TYR A 356 -8.77 7.09 -13.75
C TYR A 356 -7.57 7.98 -14.02
N ALA A 357 -6.64 8.06 -13.10
CA ALA A 357 -5.36 8.74 -13.26
C ALA A 357 -4.21 7.80 -12.93
N VAL A 358 -3.31 7.63 -13.89
CA VAL A 358 -2.05 6.92 -13.70
C VAL A 358 -0.97 7.92 -13.27
N ILE A 359 -0.30 7.63 -12.16
CA ILE A 359 0.81 8.40 -11.61
C ILE A 359 2.04 7.50 -11.58
N PHE A 360 3.12 7.90 -12.27
CA PHE A 360 4.33 7.09 -12.31
C PHE A 360 5.13 7.19 -11.01
N ALA A 361 5.39 6.06 -10.38
CA ALA A 361 6.24 5.93 -9.21
C ALA A 361 7.71 5.73 -9.64
N SER A 362 8.36 6.80 -10.05
CA SER A 362 9.65 6.77 -10.74
C SER A 362 10.78 7.50 -10.03
N GLY A 363 10.50 8.20 -8.93
CA GLY A 363 11.47 9.07 -8.27
C GLY A 363 11.80 10.37 -9.03
N LYS A 364 11.21 10.60 -10.23
CA LYS A 364 11.49 11.81 -11.04
C LYS A 364 10.90 13.09 -10.43
N ASN A 365 9.97 12.99 -9.51
CA ASN A 365 9.31 14.10 -8.80
C ASN A 365 8.77 15.18 -9.75
N ARG A 366 7.97 14.78 -10.75
CA ARG A 366 7.39 15.68 -11.76
C ARG A 366 5.94 16.00 -11.38
N THR A 367 5.62 17.28 -11.28
CA THR A 367 4.32 17.80 -10.82
C THR A 367 3.54 18.53 -11.93
N GLU A 368 4.04 18.58 -13.15
CA GLU A 368 3.40 19.19 -14.31
C GLU A 368 3.38 18.23 -15.49
N GLY A 369 2.28 18.20 -16.23
CA GLY A 369 2.07 17.28 -17.34
C GLY A 369 1.83 15.86 -16.85
N GLU A 370 2.65 14.92 -17.27
CA GLU A 370 2.67 13.55 -16.74
C GLU A 370 3.22 13.54 -15.32
N LEU A 371 2.48 12.96 -14.39
CA LEU A 371 2.79 13.01 -12.98
C LEU A 371 3.74 11.89 -12.56
N HIS A 372 4.78 12.25 -11.81
CA HIS A 372 5.76 11.30 -11.26
C HIS A 372 6.00 11.58 -9.78
N THR A 373 5.92 10.56 -8.95
CA THR A 373 6.23 10.67 -7.53
C THR A 373 7.72 10.93 -7.26
N SER A 374 8.06 11.29 -6.02
CA SER A 374 9.44 11.41 -5.51
C SER A 374 10.08 10.07 -5.18
N PHE A 375 9.29 9.01 -5.10
CA PHE A 375 9.68 7.64 -4.76
C PHE A 375 9.46 6.67 -5.93
N SER A 376 9.97 5.45 -5.81
CA SER A 376 9.74 4.30 -6.70
C SER A 376 9.30 3.11 -5.86
N LEU A 377 8.57 2.17 -6.46
CA LEU A 377 7.99 1.04 -5.74
C LEU A 377 8.90 -0.18 -5.73
N THR A 378 8.83 -0.94 -4.64
CA THR A 378 9.47 -2.26 -4.50
C THR A 378 8.54 -3.25 -3.80
N ASP A 379 8.84 -4.54 -3.91
CA ASP A 379 8.12 -5.57 -3.15
C ASP A 379 8.31 -5.36 -1.64
N GLY A 380 7.22 -5.34 -0.90
CA GLY A 380 7.17 -5.06 0.53
C GLY A 380 6.71 -3.66 0.90
N ASP A 381 6.69 -2.71 -0.03
CA ASP A 381 6.22 -1.34 0.20
C ASP A 381 4.70 -1.30 0.41
N THR A 382 4.23 -0.25 1.04
CA THR A 382 2.80 0.02 1.19
C THR A 382 2.45 1.36 0.56
N VAL A 383 1.74 1.32 -0.56
CA VAL A 383 1.23 2.54 -1.19
C VAL A 383 0.10 3.12 -0.35
N ILE A 384 0.23 4.38 0.01
CA ILE A 384 -0.73 5.11 0.85
C ILE A 384 -1.23 6.34 0.11
N LEU A 385 -2.54 6.52 0.08
CA LEU A 385 -3.20 7.75 -0.33
C LEU A 385 -3.73 8.45 0.93
N SER A 386 -3.28 9.67 1.17
CA SER A 386 -3.65 10.46 2.35
C SER A 386 -4.34 11.76 1.97
N ALA A 387 -5.29 12.21 2.80
CA ALA A 387 -5.91 13.53 2.69
C ALA A 387 -4.91 14.67 2.95
N GLY A 388 -5.32 15.92 2.71
CA GLY A 388 -4.48 17.09 2.90
C GLY A 388 -4.03 17.34 4.35
N ASN A 389 -4.68 16.72 5.34
CA ASN A 389 -4.28 16.71 6.75
C ASN A 389 -3.37 15.54 7.13
N GLY A 390 -2.98 14.69 6.15
CA GLY A 390 -2.15 13.52 6.36
C GLY A 390 -2.92 12.25 6.78
N ALA A 391 -4.25 12.35 6.96
CA ALA A 391 -5.05 11.18 7.30
C ALA A 391 -5.05 10.14 6.18
N GLU A 392 -4.76 8.88 6.49
CA GLU A 392 -4.82 7.77 5.52
C GLU A 392 -6.26 7.58 5.02
N ILE A 393 -6.42 7.60 3.70
CA ILE A 393 -7.70 7.34 3.03
C ILE A 393 -7.74 5.90 2.56
N ARG A 394 -6.69 5.45 1.89
CA ARG A 394 -6.51 4.11 1.32
C ARG A 394 -5.07 3.68 1.43
N SER A 395 -4.87 2.39 1.60
CA SER A 395 -3.54 1.79 1.51
C SER A 395 -3.57 0.44 0.80
N VAL A 396 -2.46 0.11 0.13
CA VAL A 396 -2.28 -1.15 -0.60
C VAL A 396 -0.88 -1.66 -0.34
N LYS A 397 -0.76 -2.83 0.27
CA LYS A 397 0.53 -3.47 0.49
C LYS A 397 0.94 -4.28 -0.73
N ILE A 398 2.16 -4.09 -1.18
CA ILE A 398 2.75 -4.83 -2.30
C ILE A 398 3.42 -6.09 -1.75
N GLU A 399 2.87 -7.26 -2.05
CA GLU A 399 3.44 -8.53 -1.60
C GLU A 399 3.45 -9.55 -2.75
N ALA A 400 4.63 -10.09 -3.07
CA ALA A 400 4.84 -11.18 -4.02
C ALA A 400 4.20 -10.94 -5.41
N VAL A 401 4.31 -9.72 -5.93
CA VAL A 401 3.80 -9.37 -7.26
C VAL A 401 4.85 -9.74 -8.30
N PRO A 402 4.56 -10.65 -9.23
CA PRO A 402 5.49 -11.00 -10.29
C PRO A 402 5.82 -9.83 -11.22
N GLU A 403 7.01 -9.81 -11.79
CA GLU A 403 7.40 -8.80 -12.78
C GLU A 403 6.38 -8.69 -13.92
N GLY A 404 6.00 -7.46 -14.29
CA GLY A 404 5.02 -7.16 -15.34
C GLY A 404 3.57 -7.48 -14.99
N SER A 405 3.28 -7.94 -13.76
CA SER A 405 1.94 -8.06 -13.19
C SER A 405 1.64 -6.86 -12.28
N SER A 406 0.39 -6.59 -12.04
CA SER A 406 -0.07 -5.56 -11.12
C SER A 406 -0.93 -6.14 -9.98
N LEU A 407 -1.10 -5.36 -8.93
CA LEU A 407 -2.14 -5.56 -7.93
C LEU A 407 -3.36 -4.76 -8.34
N ALA A 408 -4.45 -5.42 -8.66
CA ALA A 408 -5.69 -4.79 -9.11
C ALA A 408 -6.81 -4.96 -8.07
N MET A 409 -7.52 -3.88 -7.78
CA MET A 409 -8.67 -3.88 -6.89
C MET A 409 -9.81 -4.72 -7.49
N GLN A 410 -10.36 -5.62 -6.69
CA GLN A 410 -11.49 -6.47 -7.03
C GLN A 410 -12.82 -5.79 -6.68
N PRO A 411 -13.97 -6.28 -7.20
CA PRO A 411 -15.28 -5.69 -6.90
C PRO A 411 -15.67 -5.69 -5.41
N ASP A 412 -15.04 -6.50 -4.59
CA ASP A 412 -15.26 -6.55 -3.14
C ASP A 412 -14.30 -5.62 -2.35
N GLY A 413 -13.46 -4.87 -3.06
CA GLY A 413 -12.45 -3.97 -2.47
C GLY A 413 -11.14 -4.64 -2.07
N SER A 414 -11.02 -5.94 -2.18
CA SER A 414 -9.75 -6.65 -2.00
C SER A 414 -8.81 -6.45 -3.19
N PHE A 415 -7.53 -6.78 -3.04
CA PHE A 415 -6.57 -6.72 -4.13
C PHE A 415 -6.12 -8.12 -4.54
N ALA A 416 -5.98 -8.32 -5.85
CA ALA A 416 -5.44 -9.56 -6.41
C ALA A 416 -4.39 -9.26 -7.49
N VAL A 417 -3.41 -10.15 -7.60
CA VAL A 417 -2.43 -10.09 -8.69
C VAL A 417 -3.13 -10.38 -10.02
N THR A 418 -2.89 -9.54 -11.01
CA THR A 418 -3.34 -9.76 -12.39
C THR A 418 -2.19 -9.68 -13.37
N ASP A 419 -2.22 -10.55 -14.38
CA ASP A 419 -1.33 -10.51 -15.53
C ASP A 419 -1.89 -9.64 -16.68
N PHE A 420 -3.04 -9.02 -16.48
CA PHE A 420 -3.73 -8.18 -17.44
C PHE A 420 -3.98 -6.77 -16.88
N PRO A 421 -2.91 -5.97 -16.69
CA PRO A 421 -3.02 -4.62 -16.15
C PRO A 421 -3.91 -3.73 -17.03
N THR A 422 -4.66 -2.84 -16.39
CA THR A 422 -5.69 -2.00 -17.04
C THR A 422 -5.47 -0.50 -16.86
N PRO A 423 -4.25 0.05 -16.99
CA PRO A 423 -4.00 1.45 -16.64
C PRO A 423 -4.90 2.39 -17.44
N GLY A 424 -5.65 3.23 -16.73
CA GLY A 424 -6.65 4.15 -17.27
C GLY A 424 -8.04 3.56 -17.52
N PHE A 425 -8.27 2.30 -17.12
CA PHE A 425 -9.52 1.59 -17.31
C PHE A 425 -9.92 0.77 -16.08
N GLU A 426 -11.19 0.35 -16.05
CA GLU A 426 -11.69 -0.53 -14.99
C GLU A 426 -10.98 -1.90 -15.00
N ASN A 427 -10.75 -2.47 -13.83
CA ASN A 427 -10.10 -3.79 -13.64
C ASN A 427 -11.00 -4.95 -14.05
N THR A 428 -11.30 -5.04 -15.34
CA THR A 428 -12.15 -6.05 -15.97
C THR A 428 -11.57 -6.50 -17.30
N ALA A 429 -12.10 -7.58 -17.87
CA ALA A 429 -11.70 -8.03 -19.21
C ALA A 429 -12.02 -6.97 -20.28
N GLU A 430 -13.15 -6.26 -20.15
CA GLU A 430 -13.52 -5.14 -21.02
C GLU A 430 -12.56 -3.97 -20.85
N GLY A 431 -12.14 -3.65 -19.62
CA GLY A 431 -11.16 -2.60 -19.36
C GLY A 431 -9.80 -2.93 -19.96
N TYR A 432 -9.35 -4.19 -19.83
CA TYR A 432 -8.12 -4.65 -20.49
C TYR A 432 -8.21 -4.56 -22.02
N ALA A 433 -9.33 -4.96 -22.61
CA ALA A 433 -9.55 -4.81 -24.05
C ALA A 433 -9.57 -3.32 -24.45
N GLY A 434 -10.15 -2.45 -23.60
CA GLY A 434 -10.12 -0.99 -23.77
C GLY A 434 -8.70 -0.43 -23.75
N PHE A 435 -7.90 -0.80 -22.76
CA PHE A 435 -6.49 -0.42 -22.66
C PHE A 435 -5.69 -0.87 -23.89
N CYS A 436 -5.80 -2.15 -24.28
CA CYS A 436 -5.15 -2.65 -25.49
C CYS A 436 -5.61 -1.92 -26.76
N GLY A 437 -6.89 -1.57 -26.84
CA GLY A 437 -7.45 -0.82 -27.96
C GLY A 437 -7.02 0.65 -28.01
N ALA A 438 -6.64 1.22 -26.88
CA ALA A 438 -6.11 2.59 -26.75
C ALA A 438 -4.61 2.69 -27.13
N ASP A 439 -3.91 1.57 -27.35
CA ASP A 439 -2.50 1.56 -27.76
C ASP A 439 -2.30 2.39 -29.04
N THR A 440 -1.70 3.57 -28.86
CA THR A 440 -1.46 4.57 -29.92
C THR A 440 0.00 4.72 -30.26
N ARG A 441 0.80 3.68 -30.11
CA ARG A 441 2.23 3.70 -30.46
C ARG A 441 2.40 4.17 -31.89
N THR A 442 3.23 5.20 -32.07
CA THR A 442 3.39 5.90 -33.35
C THR A 442 4.68 5.54 -34.08
N SER A 443 5.39 4.53 -33.59
CA SER A 443 6.63 4.07 -34.25
C SER A 443 6.33 3.58 -35.67
N PRO A 444 7.15 3.95 -36.64
CA PRO A 444 6.99 3.51 -38.01
C PRO A 444 7.30 2.03 -38.23
N LEU A 445 8.08 1.42 -37.33
CA LEU A 445 8.44 0.00 -37.28
C LEU A 445 7.91 -0.63 -35.99
N LEU A 446 7.16 -1.70 -36.12
CA LEU A 446 6.56 -2.39 -34.97
C LEU A 446 6.99 -3.87 -34.92
N LEU A 447 7.03 -4.40 -33.70
CA LEU A 447 7.05 -5.84 -33.42
C LEU A 447 5.70 -6.41 -33.84
N TRP A 448 5.71 -7.26 -34.90
CA TRP A 448 4.46 -7.72 -35.53
C TRP A 448 4.05 -9.11 -35.10
N GLU A 449 4.98 -10.04 -35.00
CA GLU A 449 4.79 -11.39 -34.45
C GLU A 449 6.04 -11.81 -33.70
N ILE A 450 5.85 -12.45 -32.54
CA ILE A 450 6.93 -12.88 -31.63
C ILE A 450 6.72 -14.34 -31.33
N VAL A 451 7.74 -15.17 -31.55
CA VAL A 451 7.75 -16.60 -31.30
C VAL A 451 8.91 -16.95 -30.39
N ALA A 452 8.59 -17.30 -29.18
CA ALA A 452 9.55 -17.66 -28.15
C ALA A 452 9.97 -19.15 -28.22
N TYR A 453 9.30 -19.96 -28.99
CA TYR A 453 9.66 -21.35 -29.22
C TYR A 453 8.98 -21.95 -30.45
N GLU A 454 9.78 -22.42 -31.37
CA GLU A 454 9.35 -23.26 -32.48
C GLU A 454 10.33 -24.46 -32.63
N ALA A 455 9.81 -25.69 -32.67
CA ALA A 455 10.63 -26.89 -32.64
C ALA A 455 11.60 -26.95 -33.82
N GLY A 456 12.91 -26.82 -33.56
CA GLY A 456 13.99 -26.87 -34.51
C GLY A 456 14.35 -25.54 -35.17
N SER A 457 13.76 -24.43 -34.71
CA SER A 457 14.08 -23.05 -35.11
C SER A 457 14.62 -22.27 -33.90
N PRO A 458 15.47 -21.26 -34.08
CA PRO A 458 15.67 -20.23 -33.06
C PRO A 458 14.39 -19.46 -32.79
N ASP A 459 14.34 -18.76 -31.66
CA ASP A 459 13.31 -17.75 -31.39
C ASP A 459 13.36 -16.70 -32.50
N TRP A 460 12.21 -16.16 -32.88
CA TRP A 460 12.19 -15.18 -33.97
C TRP A 460 11.12 -14.11 -33.77
N VAL A 461 11.38 -12.98 -34.42
CA VAL A 461 10.51 -11.81 -34.36
C VAL A 461 10.22 -11.35 -35.79
N GLU A 462 8.97 -11.11 -36.12
CA GLU A 462 8.59 -10.41 -37.33
C GLU A 462 8.43 -8.92 -37.02
N LEU A 463 9.09 -8.10 -37.81
CA LEU A 463 9.02 -6.65 -37.80
C LEU A 463 8.22 -6.18 -39.00
N LYS A 464 7.33 -5.18 -38.82
CA LYS A 464 6.51 -4.63 -39.90
C LYS A 464 6.64 -3.12 -40.01
N ASN A 465 6.89 -2.67 -41.23
CA ASN A 465 6.81 -1.24 -41.57
C ASN A 465 5.34 -0.83 -41.70
N VAL A 466 4.81 -0.13 -40.71
CA VAL A 466 3.42 0.37 -40.71
C VAL A 466 3.32 1.82 -41.19
N SER A 467 4.43 2.43 -41.60
CA SER A 467 4.48 3.80 -42.12
C SER A 467 4.20 3.86 -43.61
N GLY A 468 4.03 5.09 -44.11
CA GLY A 468 3.95 5.36 -45.57
C GLY A 468 5.30 5.51 -46.28
N GLU A 469 6.42 5.39 -45.54
CA GLU A 469 7.77 5.61 -46.06
C GLU A 469 8.60 4.32 -45.99
N THR A 470 9.65 4.22 -46.78
CA THR A 470 10.60 3.11 -46.73
C THR A 470 11.51 3.23 -45.52
N ILE A 471 11.71 2.15 -44.78
CA ILE A 471 12.56 2.09 -43.58
C ILE A 471 13.79 1.24 -43.83
N ASP A 472 14.98 1.76 -43.52
CA ASP A 472 16.22 1.00 -43.43
C ASP A 472 16.39 0.50 -41.98
N LEU A 473 16.47 -0.81 -41.79
CA LEU A 473 16.63 -1.44 -40.48
C LEU A 473 18.05 -1.30 -39.90
N SER A 474 18.98 -0.74 -40.66
CA SER A 474 20.37 -0.57 -40.20
C SER A 474 20.43 0.25 -38.89
N GLY A 475 21.03 -0.36 -37.87
CA GLY A 475 21.19 0.28 -36.54
C GLY A 475 20.02 0.14 -35.61
N TYR A 476 18.88 -0.38 -36.04
CA TYR A 476 17.85 -0.84 -35.13
C TYR A 476 18.34 -2.04 -34.32
N THR A 477 17.91 -2.16 -33.10
CA THR A 477 18.28 -3.23 -32.18
C THR A 477 17.08 -3.82 -31.47
N ILE A 478 17.18 -5.09 -31.10
CA ILE A 478 16.22 -5.76 -30.25
C ILE A 478 16.91 -6.34 -29.02
N SER A 479 16.18 -6.40 -27.91
CA SER A 479 16.69 -6.90 -26.64
C SER A 479 15.55 -7.47 -25.78
N ASP A 480 15.84 -8.51 -25.04
CA ASP A 480 15.06 -9.05 -23.93
C ASP A 480 15.41 -8.38 -22.59
N LYS A 481 16.18 -7.27 -22.63
CA LYS A 481 16.57 -6.50 -21.46
C LYS A 481 16.57 -5.01 -21.76
N PHE A 482 15.71 -4.25 -21.12
CA PHE A 482 15.58 -2.81 -21.34
C PHE A 482 16.91 -2.05 -21.16
N LYS A 483 17.70 -2.41 -20.15
CA LYS A 483 18.98 -1.75 -19.82
C LYS A 483 20.16 -2.19 -20.72
N GLU A 484 19.98 -3.17 -21.59
CA GLU A 484 20.96 -3.68 -22.53
C GLU A 484 20.40 -3.62 -23.97
N PRO A 485 20.14 -2.44 -24.55
CA PRO A 485 19.30 -2.28 -25.74
C PRO A 485 19.86 -2.93 -27.02
N ALA A 486 21.14 -3.27 -27.09
CA ALA A 486 21.81 -3.73 -28.30
C ALA A 486 22.25 -5.19 -28.21
N ARG A 487 21.39 -6.10 -27.74
CA ARG A 487 21.71 -7.54 -27.68
C ARG A 487 21.75 -8.18 -29.05
N ASP A 488 20.77 -7.90 -29.92
CA ASP A 488 20.77 -8.25 -31.33
C ASP A 488 20.64 -6.99 -32.18
N VAL A 489 21.44 -6.89 -33.20
CA VAL A 489 21.45 -5.75 -34.14
C VAL A 489 20.81 -6.19 -35.45
N LEU A 490 19.80 -5.45 -35.91
CA LEU A 490 19.12 -5.77 -37.15
C LEU A 490 20.03 -5.57 -38.37
N PRO A 491 19.89 -6.42 -39.39
CA PRO A 491 20.70 -6.31 -40.62
C PRO A 491 20.30 -5.08 -41.46
N ALA A 492 21.19 -4.67 -42.37
CA ALA A 492 20.92 -3.60 -43.34
C ALA A 492 19.91 -4.10 -44.40
N VAL A 493 18.64 -4.14 -44.03
CA VAL A 493 17.50 -4.50 -44.89
C VAL A 493 16.57 -3.31 -44.97
N THR A 494 16.02 -3.08 -46.15
CA THR A 494 15.08 -1.97 -46.40
C THR A 494 13.69 -2.54 -46.60
N LEU A 495 12.71 -2.01 -45.83
CA LEU A 495 11.31 -2.39 -45.90
C LEU A 495 10.47 -1.31 -46.56
N ALA A 496 9.78 -1.62 -47.62
CA ALA A 496 8.75 -0.74 -48.17
C ALA A 496 7.51 -0.65 -47.26
N PRO A 497 6.64 0.34 -47.47
CA PRO A 497 5.39 0.42 -46.72
C PRO A 497 4.59 -0.88 -46.74
N GLY A 498 4.22 -1.38 -45.53
CA GLY A 498 3.48 -2.62 -45.34
C GLY A 498 4.30 -3.91 -45.44
N GLU A 499 5.58 -3.84 -45.76
CA GLU A 499 6.47 -5.03 -45.77
C GLU A 499 6.86 -5.44 -44.34
N SER A 500 7.05 -6.75 -44.20
CA SER A 500 7.54 -7.39 -42.99
C SER A 500 8.91 -8.03 -43.19
N TYR A 501 9.66 -8.18 -42.10
CA TYR A 501 10.93 -8.88 -42.04
C TYR A 501 11.00 -9.82 -40.85
N VAL A 502 11.28 -11.10 -41.09
CA VAL A 502 11.47 -12.08 -40.01
C VAL A 502 12.95 -12.09 -39.60
N PHE A 503 13.21 -11.80 -38.37
CA PHE A 503 14.55 -11.81 -37.75
C PHE A 503 14.65 -13.02 -36.80
N GLU A 504 15.62 -13.89 -37.01
CA GLU A 504 15.96 -14.99 -36.09
C GLU A 504 16.91 -14.46 -35.03
N CYS A 505 16.52 -14.59 -33.72
CA CYS A 505 17.29 -14.11 -32.59
C CYS A 505 18.59 -14.92 -32.41
N GLU A 506 19.72 -14.24 -32.20
CA GLU A 506 21.04 -14.88 -31.98
C GLU A 506 21.46 -14.77 -30.50
N ASN A 507 21.26 -13.60 -29.89
CA ASN A 507 21.67 -13.28 -28.53
C ASN A 507 20.46 -12.99 -27.58
N VAL A 508 19.29 -12.69 -28.15
CA VAL A 508 18.02 -12.61 -27.44
C VAL A 508 17.45 -14.02 -27.33
N GLY A 509 17.13 -14.45 -26.12
CA GLY A 509 16.52 -15.77 -25.88
C GLY A 509 15.20 -15.56 -25.13
N LEU A 510 14.09 -15.82 -25.85
CA LEU A 510 12.75 -15.53 -25.34
C LEU A 510 12.17 -16.70 -24.54
N SER A 511 11.48 -16.37 -23.45
CA SER A 511 10.68 -17.31 -22.70
C SER A 511 9.21 -17.16 -23.07
N ALA A 512 8.56 -18.27 -23.40
CA ALA A 512 7.13 -18.28 -23.70
C ALA A 512 6.25 -18.09 -22.44
N GLN A 513 6.80 -18.28 -21.24
CA GLN A 513 6.05 -18.18 -19.99
C GLN A 513 5.94 -16.72 -19.53
N ARG A 514 7.10 -16.05 -19.45
CA ARG A 514 7.19 -14.66 -19.02
C ARG A 514 8.51 -14.10 -19.51
N ASP A 515 8.46 -13.03 -20.28
CA ASP A 515 9.64 -12.35 -20.83
C ASP A 515 9.28 -10.96 -21.36
N GLU A 516 10.30 -10.19 -21.69
CA GLU A 516 10.20 -8.85 -22.25
C GLU A 516 10.91 -8.78 -23.60
N LEU A 517 10.40 -7.99 -24.51
CA LEU A 517 11.05 -7.72 -25.79
C LEU A 517 10.90 -6.26 -26.16
N TYR A 518 12.00 -5.63 -26.50
CA TYR A 518 12.12 -4.22 -26.83
C TYR A 518 12.73 -4.01 -28.20
N LEU A 519 12.18 -3.08 -28.96
CA LEU A 519 12.71 -2.59 -30.22
C LEU A 519 13.21 -1.15 -30.04
N PHE A 520 14.47 -0.90 -30.35
CA PHE A 520 15.07 0.42 -30.32
C PHE A 520 15.48 0.87 -31.70
N ASP A 521 15.39 2.18 -31.97
CA ASP A 521 15.90 2.76 -33.22
C ASP A 521 17.41 2.95 -33.22
N ALA A 522 17.95 3.42 -34.34
CA ALA A 522 19.38 3.68 -34.52
C ALA A 522 19.94 4.76 -33.56
N SER A 523 19.10 5.56 -32.89
CA SER A 523 19.50 6.52 -31.89
C SER A 523 19.49 5.92 -30.49
N GLY A 524 18.94 4.73 -30.31
CA GLY A 524 18.74 4.06 -29.05
C GLY A 524 17.41 4.42 -28.36
N ALA A 525 16.50 5.11 -29.04
CA ALA A 525 15.18 5.40 -28.52
C ALA A 525 14.27 4.16 -28.62
N LEU A 526 13.46 3.93 -27.59
CA LEU A 526 12.46 2.86 -27.54
C LEU A 526 11.39 3.13 -28.61
N CYS A 527 11.18 2.16 -29.51
CA CYS A 527 10.20 2.23 -30.58
C CYS A 527 8.94 1.44 -30.29
N ASP A 528 9.11 0.21 -29.84
CA ASP A 528 8.02 -0.71 -29.55
C ASP A 528 8.48 -1.73 -28.52
N TRP A 529 7.53 -2.33 -27.80
CA TRP A 529 7.82 -3.33 -26.79
C TRP A 529 6.65 -4.28 -26.62
N ALA A 530 6.95 -5.48 -26.14
CA ALA A 530 5.98 -6.49 -25.77
C ALA A 530 6.40 -7.16 -24.47
N PHE A 531 5.43 -7.47 -23.63
CA PHE A 531 5.61 -8.33 -22.48
C PHE A 531 4.91 -9.67 -22.76
N LEU A 532 5.71 -10.72 -22.87
CA LEU A 532 5.27 -12.06 -23.23
C LEU A 532 4.73 -12.77 -21.98
N ARG A 533 3.59 -13.43 -22.13
CA ARG A 533 2.98 -14.24 -21.06
C ARG A 533 2.36 -15.49 -21.66
N ASP A 534 2.65 -16.64 -21.10
CA ASP A 534 1.98 -17.92 -21.39
C ASP A 534 1.67 -18.19 -22.88
N ILE A 535 2.64 -17.87 -23.76
CA ILE A 535 2.51 -18.16 -25.19
C ILE A 535 2.40 -19.68 -25.38
N PRO A 536 1.38 -20.20 -26.08
CA PRO A 536 1.22 -21.62 -26.25
C PRO A 536 2.33 -22.22 -27.12
N THR A 537 2.64 -23.48 -26.90
CA THR A 537 3.61 -24.23 -27.70
C THR A 537 3.18 -24.23 -29.19
N GLY A 538 4.05 -23.70 -30.06
CA GLY A 538 3.77 -23.54 -31.48
C GLY A 538 2.90 -22.33 -31.85
N GLY A 539 2.46 -21.57 -30.85
CA GLY A 539 1.76 -20.31 -31.02
C GLY A 539 2.68 -19.09 -31.05
N SER A 540 2.09 -17.93 -31.11
CA SER A 540 2.79 -16.66 -31.14
C SER A 540 2.03 -15.56 -30.38
N TYR A 541 2.71 -14.44 -30.18
CA TYR A 541 2.17 -13.21 -29.63
C TYR A 541 2.48 -12.06 -30.58
N GLY A 542 1.48 -11.29 -31.00
CA GLY A 542 1.70 -10.30 -32.05
C GLY A 542 0.48 -9.43 -32.33
N ARG A 543 0.51 -8.73 -33.46
CA ARG A 543 -0.49 -7.71 -33.82
C ARG A 543 -1.39 -8.19 -34.95
N LEU A 544 -2.57 -7.60 -35.07
CA LEU A 544 -3.50 -7.79 -36.17
C LEU A 544 -3.59 -6.55 -37.06
N ASN A 545 -3.83 -6.74 -38.35
CA ASN A 545 -4.08 -5.64 -39.25
C ASN A 545 -5.39 -4.92 -38.89
N GLY A 546 -5.30 -3.63 -38.63
CA GLY A 546 -6.44 -2.78 -38.30
C GLY A 546 -6.90 -2.81 -36.84
N GLU A 547 -6.17 -3.53 -35.97
CA GLU A 547 -6.41 -3.60 -34.54
C GLU A 547 -5.19 -3.07 -33.78
N ASN A 548 -5.41 -2.43 -32.64
CA ASN A 548 -4.35 -1.97 -31.75
C ASN A 548 -3.97 -3.05 -30.73
N GLY A 549 -2.75 -2.94 -30.16
CA GLY A 549 -2.23 -3.82 -29.13
C GLY A 549 -1.89 -5.22 -29.63
N TYR A 550 -1.62 -6.11 -28.68
CA TYR A 550 -1.15 -7.48 -28.96
C TYR A 550 -2.24 -8.52 -28.76
N PHE A 551 -2.07 -9.66 -29.45
CA PHE A 551 -2.95 -10.82 -29.43
C PHE A 551 -2.15 -12.11 -29.33
N TYR A 552 -2.75 -13.12 -28.72
CA TYR A 552 -2.28 -14.50 -28.76
C TYR A 552 -2.79 -15.19 -30.02
N PHE A 553 -1.95 -16.01 -30.64
CA PHE A 553 -2.30 -16.84 -31.78
C PHE A 553 -1.99 -18.31 -31.45
N ALA A 554 -2.91 -19.20 -31.79
CA ALA A 554 -2.74 -20.63 -31.57
C ALA A 554 -1.58 -21.24 -32.39
N GLN A 555 -1.22 -20.60 -33.51
CA GLN A 555 -0.13 -21.00 -34.40
C GLN A 555 0.60 -19.79 -34.93
N SER A 556 1.91 -19.89 -35.04
CA SER A 556 2.75 -18.87 -35.66
C SER A 556 2.52 -18.82 -37.20
N SER A 557 2.70 -17.64 -37.79
CA SER A 557 2.43 -17.40 -39.21
C SER A 557 3.67 -17.16 -40.05
N ARG A 558 4.81 -16.86 -39.47
CA ARG A 558 6.15 -16.62 -40.06
C ARG A 558 6.16 -16.00 -41.47
N GLY A 559 6.04 -14.69 -41.54
CA GLY A 559 6.04 -13.93 -42.79
C GLY A 559 4.72 -13.97 -43.57
N ALA A 560 3.65 -14.41 -42.95
CA ALA A 560 2.29 -14.35 -43.49
C ALA A 560 1.39 -13.52 -42.54
N ASP A 561 0.14 -13.26 -42.93
CA ASP A 561 -0.80 -12.56 -42.06
C ASP A 561 -1.13 -13.44 -40.85
N ASN A 562 -1.11 -12.83 -39.65
CA ASN A 562 -1.51 -13.47 -38.41
C ASN A 562 -2.98 -13.93 -38.48
N GLY A 563 -3.27 -15.11 -37.95
CA GLY A 563 -4.58 -15.73 -38.00
C GLY A 563 -5.61 -15.10 -37.03
N THR A 564 -6.48 -15.91 -36.47
CA THR A 564 -7.42 -15.46 -35.43
C THR A 564 -6.66 -15.17 -34.14
N GLY A 565 -6.75 -13.93 -33.66
CA GLY A 565 -6.09 -13.48 -32.43
C GLY A 565 -7.05 -13.40 -31.25
N TYR A 566 -6.54 -13.63 -30.06
CA TYR A 566 -7.23 -13.52 -28.79
C TYR A 566 -6.50 -12.54 -27.88
N ARG A 567 -7.23 -11.66 -27.16
CA ARG A 567 -6.61 -10.67 -26.25
C ARG A 567 -6.03 -11.32 -24.98
N VAL A 568 -6.62 -12.42 -24.55
CA VAL A 568 -6.23 -13.13 -23.34
C VAL A 568 -6.10 -14.63 -23.63
N ALA A 569 -5.28 -15.31 -22.86
CA ALA A 569 -5.28 -16.76 -22.75
C ALA A 569 -6.14 -17.16 -21.54
N ALA A 570 -6.88 -18.25 -21.68
CA ALA A 570 -7.72 -18.73 -20.59
C ALA A 570 -6.87 -19.21 -19.42
N ALA A 571 -7.30 -18.92 -18.20
CA ALA A 571 -6.65 -19.41 -17.00
C ALA A 571 -6.71 -20.95 -16.91
N LYS A 572 -5.67 -21.55 -16.30
CA LYS A 572 -5.69 -22.99 -15.99
C LYS A 572 -6.84 -23.28 -15.04
N PRO A 573 -7.63 -24.35 -15.26
CA PRO A 573 -8.61 -24.82 -14.28
C PRO A 573 -7.97 -25.16 -12.95
N THR A 574 -8.77 -25.11 -11.88
CA THR A 574 -8.39 -25.54 -10.54
C THR A 574 -9.25 -26.71 -10.06
N VAL A 575 -8.80 -27.42 -9.02
CA VAL A 575 -9.52 -28.56 -8.45
C VAL A 575 -9.61 -28.40 -6.93
N ASP A 576 -10.70 -28.89 -6.32
CA ASP A 576 -10.96 -28.78 -4.88
C ASP A 576 -10.15 -29.75 -4.01
N ILE A 577 -9.77 -30.91 -4.55
CA ILE A 577 -8.94 -31.90 -3.85
C ILE A 577 -7.53 -31.88 -4.44
N ALA A 578 -6.54 -31.61 -3.61
CA ALA A 578 -5.15 -31.60 -4.04
C ALA A 578 -4.74 -32.92 -4.71
N ALA A 579 -3.86 -32.86 -5.71
CA ALA A 579 -3.23 -34.05 -6.25
C ALA A 579 -2.34 -34.71 -5.19
N GLY A 580 -2.16 -36.04 -5.22
CA GLY A 580 -1.37 -36.68 -4.19
C GLY A 580 -1.59 -38.19 -4.06
N VAL A 581 -1.09 -38.77 -2.96
CA VAL A 581 -1.22 -40.20 -2.61
C VAL A 581 -2.30 -40.36 -1.55
N TYR A 582 -3.25 -41.25 -1.81
CA TYR A 582 -4.46 -41.50 -1.03
C TYR A 582 -4.62 -42.98 -0.72
N ASP A 583 -3.74 -43.53 0.12
CA ASP A 583 -3.67 -44.97 0.39
C ASP A 583 -4.92 -45.50 1.09
N ASP A 584 -5.58 -44.70 1.91
CA ASP A 584 -6.77 -45.06 2.67
C ASP A 584 -8.10 -44.78 1.93
N ALA A 585 -8.06 -44.10 0.78
CA ALA A 585 -9.26 -43.70 0.05
C ALA A 585 -9.74 -44.80 -0.92
N GLU A 586 -11.02 -45.15 -0.84
CA GLU A 586 -11.68 -46.05 -1.81
C GLU A 586 -12.07 -45.30 -3.09
N SER A 587 -12.39 -44.02 -2.95
CA SER A 587 -12.74 -43.13 -4.06
C SER A 587 -12.55 -41.67 -3.67
N LEU A 588 -12.34 -40.80 -4.66
CA LEU A 588 -12.33 -39.35 -4.53
C LEU A 588 -13.34 -38.75 -5.51
N THR A 589 -14.00 -37.67 -5.11
CA THR A 589 -14.92 -36.93 -5.99
C THR A 589 -14.37 -35.54 -6.18
N LEU A 590 -13.96 -35.21 -7.38
CA LEU A 590 -13.22 -34.01 -7.76
C LEU A 590 -14.17 -32.97 -8.35
N THR A 591 -14.09 -31.74 -7.84
CA THR A 591 -14.77 -30.58 -8.41
C THR A 591 -13.76 -29.70 -9.13
N ILE A 592 -13.91 -29.54 -10.45
CA ILE A 592 -13.04 -28.68 -11.27
C ILE A 592 -13.73 -27.33 -11.46
N THR A 593 -12.97 -26.27 -11.27
CA THR A 593 -13.42 -24.88 -11.48
C THR A 593 -12.67 -24.27 -12.67
N GLY A 594 -13.38 -23.66 -13.59
CA GLY A 594 -12.87 -23.01 -14.78
C GLY A 594 -14.00 -22.73 -15.76
N GLU A 595 -13.73 -21.97 -16.83
CA GLU A 595 -14.71 -21.61 -17.85
C GLU A 595 -14.67 -22.60 -19.01
N ASN A 596 -15.82 -23.19 -19.35
CA ASN A 596 -15.96 -24.17 -20.43
C ASN A 596 -14.83 -25.22 -20.41
N VAL A 597 -14.71 -25.92 -19.28
CA VAL A 597 -13.63 -26.88 -19.04
C VAL A 597 -13.90 -28.19 -19.78
N HIS A 598 -12.91 -28.67 -20.51
CA HIS A 598 -12.83 -30.02 -21.07
C HIS A 598 -11.69 -30.79 -20.39
N TYR A 599 -11.83 -32.10 -20.27
CA TYR A 599 -10.87 -32.91 -19.52
C TYR A 599 -10.62 -34.30 -20.15
N THR A 600 -9.46 -34.87 -19.80
CA THR A 600 -9.05 -36.23 -20.14
C THR A 600 -8.63 -36.99 -18.90
N LEU A 601 -8.66 -38.32 -18.93
CA LEU A 601 -8.26 -39.23 -17.83
C LEU A 601 -7.14 -40.22 -18.22
N ASP A 602 -6.57 -40.06 -19.40
CA ASP A 602 -5.55 -40.96 -19.99
C ASP A 602 -4.18 -40.25 -20.19
N GLY A 603 -4.05 -39.01 -19.70
CA GLY A 603 -2.83 -38.22 -19.85
C GLY A 603 -2.72 -37.45 -21.16
N SER A 604 -3.70 -37.59 -22.08
CA SER A 604 -3.71 -36.75 -23.32
C SER A 604 -4.03 -35.29 -23.02
N ASP A 605 -3.58 -34.42 -23.91
CA ASP A 605 -3.90 -32.99 -23.84
C ASP A 605 -5.39 -32.80 -24.15
N PRO A 606 -6.17 -32.15 -23.25
CA PRO A 606 -7.58 -31.90 -23.50
C PRO A 606 -7.79 -30.98 -24.72
N THR A 607 -8.80 -31.29 -25.51
CA THR A 607 -9.28 -30.52 -26.65
C THR A 607 -10.75 -30.15 -26.47
N ALA A 608 -11.27 -29.22 -27.28
CA ALA A 608 -12.68 -28.85 -27.27
C ALA A 608 -13.61 -30.04 -27.68
N ASP A 609 -13.08 -31.08 -28.29
CA ASP A 609 -13.80 -32.28 -28.65
C ASP A 609 -13.87 -33.34 -27.54
N ASP A 610 -13.09 -33.18 -26.48
CA ASP A 610 -13.07 -34.07 -25.31
C ASP A 610 -14.27 -33.80 -24.40
N PRO A 611 -14.55 -34.71 -23.42
CA PRO A 611 -15.66 -34.51 -22.50
C PRO A 611 -15.66 -33.17 -21.79
N ALA A 612 -16.77 -32.43 -21.92
CA ALA A 612 -16.96 -31.18 -21.17
C ALA A 612 -17.23 -31.50 -19.70
N TYR A 613 -16.60 -30.76 -18.78
CA TYR A 613 -16.86 -30.91 -17.35
C TYR A 613 -18.22 -30.28 -17.00
N THR A 614 -19.17 -31.10 -16.60
CA THR A 614 -20.54 -30.68 -16.26
C THR A 614 -20.98 -31.12 -14.86
N ALA A 615 -20.22 -31.98 -14.21
CA ALA A 615 -20.47 -32.49 -12.87
C ALA A 615 -19.20 -33.08 -12.23
N PRO A 616 -19.13 -33.17 -10.90
CA PRO A 616 -17.96 -33.72 -10.21
C PRO A 616 -17.56 -35.10 -10.71
N ILE A 617 -16.27 -35.35 -10.86
CA ILE A 617 -15.69 -36.59 -11.36
C ILE A 617 -15.38 -37.50 -10.18
N THR A 618 -15.93 -38.71 -10.15
CA THR A 618 -15.58 -39.72 -9.15
C THR A 618 -14.53 -40.67 -9.69
N ILE A 619 -13.37 -40.74 -9.04
CA ILE A 619 -12.29 -41.69 -9.36
C ILE A 619 -12.20 -42.78 -8.28
N THR A 620 -11.93 -44.02 -8.67
CA THR A 620 -11.87 -45.20 -7.79
C THR A 620 -10.57 -45.96 -7.89
N GLU A 621 -9.68 -45.52 -8.72
CA GLU A 621 -8.33 -46.08 -8.96
C GLU A 621 -7.35 -44.94 -9.26
N THR A 622 -6.05 -45.28 -9.27
CA THR A 622 -5.00 -44.33 -9.66
C THR A 622 -5.36 -43.69 -11.00
N THR A 623 -5.45 -42.37 -11.04
CA THR A 623 -5.99 -41.61 -12.18
C THR A 623 -5.20 -40.31 -12.37
N ILE A 624 -4.88 -40.04 -13.63
CA ILE A 624 -4.37 -38.75 -14.06
C ILE A 624 -5.54 -37.94 -14.63
N VAL A 625 -5.77 -36.77 -14.09
CA VAL A 625 -6.76 -35.83 -14.64
C VAL A 625 -6.02 -34.66 -15.29
N ARG A 626 -6.30 -34.46 -16.56
CA ARG A 626 -5.86 -33.25 -17.26
C ARG A 626 -7.07 -32.44 -17.70
N ALA A 627 -7.04 -31.13 -17.50
CA ALA A 627 -8.17 -30.25 -17.86
C ALA A 627 -7.66 -28.93 -18.41
N ALA A 628 -8.38 -28.37 -19.36
CA ALA A 628 -8.12 -27.05 -19.92
C ALA A 628 -9.43 -26.28 -20.12
N SER A 629 -9.34 -24.95 -20.07
CA SER A 629 -10.47 -24.04 -20.35
C SER A 629 -10.50 -23.66 -21.82
N PHE A 630 -11.71 -23.63 -22.41
CA PHE A 630 -11.96 -23.33 -23.82
C PHE A 630 -13.03 -22.24 -23.97
N PRO A 631 -12.88 -21.04 -23.38
CA PRO A 631 -13.83 -19.94 -23.59
C PRO A 631 -13.84 -19.50 -25.06
N ALA A 632 -14.93 -18.86 -25.49
CA ALA A 632 -15.10 -18.46 -26.90
C ALA A 632 -14.25 -17.26 -27.29
N ASP A 633 -13.90 -16.41 -26.34
CA ASP A 633 -13.24 -15.12 -26.49
C ASP A 633 -11.79 -15.08 -26.01
N ALA A 634 -11.26 -16.19 -25.54
CA ALA A 634 -9.86 -16.35 -25.14
C ALA A 634 -9.18 -17.52 -25.88
N LEU A 635 -7.86 -17.45 -26.00
CA LEU A 635 -7.07 -18.60 -26.46
C LEU A 635 -7.21 -19.73 -25.43
N PRO A 636 -7.42 -21.00 -25.87
CA PRO A 636 -7.47 -22.13 -24.93
C PRO A 636 -6.27 -22.14 -23.99
N GLY A 637 -6.55 -22.34 -22.70
CA GLY A 637 -5.51 -22.33 -21.66
C GLY A 637 -4.59 -23.57 -21.74
N LYS A 638 -3.40 -23.45 -21.12
CA LYS A 638 -2.55 -24.62 -20.90
C LYS A 638 -3.26 -25.63 -20.01
N PRO A 639 -3.13 -26.95 -20.24
CA PRO A 639 -3.71 -27.95 -19.39
C PRO A 639 -3.18 -27.87 -17.95
N ALA A 640 -4.07 -27.96 -16.99
CA ALA A 640 -3.74 -28.32 -15.63
C ALA A 640 -3.65 -29.86 -15.54
N THR A 641 -2.70 -30.38 -14.75
CA THR A 641 -2.44 -31.80 -14.59
C THR A 641 -2.47 -32.17 -13.12
N TRP A 642 -3.32 -33.13 -12.75
CA TRP A 642 -3.42 -33.64 -11.37
C TRP A 642 -3.33 -35.15 -11.36
N SER A 643 -2.50 -35.70 -10.46
CA SER A 643 -2.25 -37.11 -10.33
C SER A 643 -2.77 -37.58 -8.99
N TYR A 644 -3.65 -38.55 -9.00
CA TYR A 644 -4.24 -39.15 -7.81
C TYR A 644 -3.86 -40.62 -7.73
N PHE A 645 -3.11 -41.01 -6.71
CA PHE A 645 -2.61 -42.37 -6.48
C PHE A 645 -3.43 -42.98 -5.35
N LEU A 646 -4.31 -43.91 -5.69
CA LEU A 646 -5.21 -44.54 -4.73
C LEU A 646 -4.70 -45.94 -4.38
N ARG A 647 -4.46 -46.21 -3.08
CA ARG A 647 -4.07 -47.52 -2.55
C ARG A 647 -2.74 -48.07 -3.12
N GLU A 648 -1.83 -47.20 -3.51
CA GLU A 648 -0.54 -47.61 -4.04
C GLU A 648 0.42 -48.12 -2.96
N ASN A 649 0.21 -47.73 -1.69
CA ASN A 649 0.97 -48.14 -0.51
C ASN A 649 2.51 -48.04 -0.71
N SER A 650 2.95 -46.99 -1.42
CA SER A 650 4.36 -46.74 -1.68
C SER A 650 5.08 -46.29 -0.42
N THR A 651 6.20 -46.92 -0.10
CA THR A 651 7.09 -46.50 0.98
C THR A 651 8.18 -45.53 0.51
N LEU A 652 8.22 -45.27 -0.78
CA LEU A 652 9.13 -44.32 -1.43
C LEU A 652 8.33 -43.09 -1.88
N PRO A 653 8.96 -41.91 -1.99
CA PRO A 653 8.32 -40.79 -2.64
C PRO A 653 7.78 -41.15 -4.01
N VAL A 654 6.58 -40.70 -4.33
CA VAL A 654 5.94 -40.96 -5.60
C VAL A 654 6.25 -39.84 -6.57
N VAL A 655 6.81 -40.21 -7.73
CA VAL A 655 7.02 -39.27 -8.85
C VAL A 655 6.02 -39.61 -9.94
N SER A 656 5.19 -38.62 -10.27
CA SER A 656 4.30 -38.63 -11.42
C SER A 656 4.94 -37.92 -12.59
N LEU A 657 5.03 -38.58 -13.75
CA LEU A 657 5.49 -37.99 -15.00
C LEU A 657 4.38 -38.14 -16.03
N VAL A 658 3.78 -37.03 -16.42
CA VAL A 658 2.60 -36.99 -17.30
C VAL A 658 2.95 -36.22 -18.57
N THR A 659 2.62 -36.82 -19.72
CA THR A 659 2.76 -36.20 -21.03
C THR A 659 1.71 -36.79 -21.97
N ASP A 660 1.37 -36.04 -23.02
CA ASP A 660 0.49 -36.61 -24.07
C ASP A 660 1.02 -37.97 -24.56
N PRO A 661 0.20 -39.02 -24.65
CA PRO A 661 0.60 -40.34 -25.13
C PRO A 661 1.32 -40.31 -26.46
N ASP A 662 1.00 -39.43 -27.39
CA ASP A 662 1.68 -39.26 -28.68
C ASP A 662 3.14 -38.79 -28.51
N ASN A 663 3.45 -38.07 -27.44
CA ASN A 663 4.83 -37.73 -27.07
C ASN A 663 5.67 -38.97 -26.68
N LEU A 664 5.01 -40.04 -26.23
CA LEU A 664 5.67 -41.29 -25.89
C LEU A 664 5.71 -42.27 -27.07
N THR A 665 4.54 -42.65 -27.59
CA THR A 665 4.36 -43.75 -28.52
C THR A 665 3.90 -43.37 -29.93
N GLY A 666 3.52 -42.10 -30.15
CA GLY A 666 3.16 -41.56 -31.47
C GLY A 666 4.34 -41.64 -32.49
N ALA A 667 4.10 -41.22 -33.72
CA ALA A 667 5.08 -41.25 -34.78
C ALA A 667 6.36 -40.44 -34.45
N GLN A 668 6.22 -39.34 -33.70
CA GLN A 668 7.30 -38.54 -33.17
C GLN A 668 7.55 -38.79 -31.67
N GLY A 669 6.99 -39.87 -31.11
CA GLY A 669 7.13 -40.23 -29.72
C GLY A 669 8.55 -40.64 -29.35
N ILE A 670 8.98 -40.33 -28.11
CA ILE A 670 10.33 -40.59 -27.63
C ILE A 670 10.58 -42.09 -27.40
N TYR A 671 9.56 -42.91 -27.04
CA TYR A 671 9.65 -44.37 -26.97
C TYR A 671 9.76 -44.97 -28.36
N SER A 672 8.90 -44.55 -29.29
CA SER A 672 8.93 -45.03 -30.68
C SER A 672 10.26 -44.73 -31.38
N ASN A 673 10.93 -43.65 -30.98
CA ASN A 673 12.19 -43.16 -31.52
C ASN A 673 13.36 -43.23 -30.54
N HIS A 674 13.29 -44.09 -29.54
CA HIS A 674 14.20 -44.12 -28.39
C HIS A 674 15.69 -44.17 -28.79
N GLU A 675 16.07 -44.71 -29.96
CA GLU A 675 17.46 -44.72 -30.40
C GLU A 675 18.06 -43.35 -30.65
N ARG A 676 17.24 -42.36 -31.03
CA ARG A 676 17.64 -40.99 -31.40
C ARG A 676 17.05 -39.92 -30.50
N ALA A 677 16.09 -40.24 -29.63
CA ALA A 677 15.33 -39.29 -28.80
C ALA A 677 16.10 -38.74 -27.57
N TRP A 678 17.38 -38.44 -27.75
CA TRP A 678 18.28 -37.95 -26.67
C TRP A 678 18.68 -36.47 -26.84
N SER A 679 18.47 -35.88 -28.00
CA SER A 679 18.85 -34.51 -28.30
C SER A 679 17.65 -33.56 -28.07
N GLU A 680 17.91 -32.26 -28.01
CA GLU A 680 16.92 -31.22 -27.73
C GLU A 680 15.74 -31.23 -28.69
N LYS A 681 15.97 -31.49 -29.98
CA LYS A 681 14.89 -31.65 -30.96
C LYS A 681 13.88 -32.77 -30.67
N TRP A 682 14.22 -33.68 -29.78
CA TRP A 682 13.38 -34.76 -29.32
C TRP A 682 12.78 -34.49 -27.90
N GLU A 683 13.00 -33.32 -27.36
CA GLU A 683 12.41 -32.90 -26.11
C GLU A 683 10.89 -32.78 -26.29
N ARG A 684 10.12 -33.34 -25.38
CA ARG A 684 8.66 -33.31 -25.35
C ARG A 684 8.19 -32.67 -24.05
N GLU A 685 7.13 -31.92 -24.14
CA GLU A 685 6.51 -31.30 -22.96
C GLU A 685 5.89 -32.37 -22.05
N ALA A 686 6.04 -32.18 -20.75
CA ALA A 686 5.50 -33.03 -19.71
C ALA A 686 5.31 -32.25 -18.42
N THR A 687 4.46 -32.73 -17.54
CA THR A 687 4.37 -32.29 -16.15
C THR A 687 5.02 -33.33 -15.25
N VAL A 688 5.93 -32.93 -14.38
CA VAL A 688 6.48 -33.78 -13.33
C VAL A 688 6.00 -33.30 -11.97
N ALA A 689 5.54 -34.24 -11.16
CA ALA A 689 5.18 -33.97 -9.77
C ALA A 689 5.84 -35.00 -8.84
N MET A 690 6.13 -34.60 -7.62
CA MET A 690 6.64 -35.48 -6.57
C MET A 690 5.81 -35.31 -5.31
N TYR A 691 5.43 -36.42 -4.70
CA TYR A 691 4.61 -36.46 -3.50
C TYR A 691 5.32 -37.28 -2.42
N GLU A 692 5.49 -36.68 -1.25
CA GLU A 692 6.13 -37.31 -0.10
C GLU A 692 5.62 -36.72 1.24
N ASP A 693 5.92 -37.41 2.34
CA ASP A 693 5.66 -36.88 3.66
C ASP A 693 6.47 -35.58 3.90
N GLY A 694 5.78 -34.47 4.03
CA GLY A 694 6.41 -33.18 4.35
C GLY A 694 6.61 -32.23 3.17
N GLY A 695 6.19 -32.61 1.96
CA GLY A 695 6.24 -31.68 0.82
C GLY A 695 5.83 -32.28 -0.51
N GLU A 696 5.52 -31.40 -1.45
CA GLU A 696 5.20 -31.77 -2.82
C GLU A 696 5.63 -30.65 -3.79
N PHE A 697 5.85 -31.02 -5.04
CA PHE A 697 5.93 -30.06 -6.13
C PHE A 697 5.25 -30.62 -7.38
N SER A 698 4.78 -29.73 -8.24
CA SER A 698 4.33 -30.02 -9.61
C SER A 698 4.80 -28.91 -10.53
N ILE A 699 5.50 -29.28 -11.60
CA ILE A 699 6.09 -28.33 -12.55
C ILE A 699 6.08 -28.90 -13.96
N ASP A 700 5.88 -28.03 -14.96
CA ASP A 700 6.05 -28.41 -16.35
C ASP A 700 7.54 -28.49 -16.70
N CYS A 701 7.90 -29.45 -17.55
CA CYS A 701 9.28 -29.72 -17.94
C CYS A 701 9.36 -30.30 -19.35
N GLY A 702 10.57 -30.30 -19.90
CA GLY A 702 10.87 -31.06 -21.10
C GLY A 702 11.43 -32.45 -20.75
N ILE A 703 10.95 -33.48 -21.43
CA ILE A 703 11.45 -34.85 -21.27
C ILE A 703 12.13 -35.37 -22.53
N ARG A 704 13.20 -36.10 -22.37
CA ARG A 704 13.87 -36.85 -23.43
C ARG A 704 14.54 -38.11 -22.92
N MET A 705 14.81 -39.06 -23.83
CA MET A 705 15.51 -40.28 -23.46
C MET A 705 16.92 -39.99 -22.96
N HIS A 706 17.29 -40.68 -21.87
CA HIS A 706 18.67 -40.68 -21.38
C HIS A 706 19.42 -41.95 -21.69
N GLY A 707 20.73 -41.89 -21.68
CA GLY A 707 21.63 -43.02 -21.87
C GLY A 707 22.05 -43.20 -23.32
N ARG A 708 23.00 -44.10 -23.56
CA ARG A 708 23.51 -44.44 -24.89
C ARG A 708 23.09 -45.88 -25.25
N THR A 709 23.63 -46.87 -24.56
CA THR A 709 23.30 -48.30 -24.79
C THR A 709 21.99 -48.64 -24.10
N SER A 710 21.77 -48.18 -22.86
CA SER A 710 20.59 -48.44 -22.05
C SER A 710 19.29 -48.11 -22.77
N ARG A 711 19.19 -46.93 -23.41
CA ARG A 711 17.98 -46.53 -24.14
C ARG A 711 17.62 -47.45 -25.33
N ARG A 712 18.63 -48.22 -25.85
CA ARG A 712 18.43 -49.14 -27.01
C ARG A 712 18.00 -50.53 -26.59
N VAL A 713 18.61 -51.07 -25.53
CA VAL A 713 18.49 -52.48 -25.15
C VAL A 713 17.52 -52.76 -24.02
N SER A 714 17.23 -51.75 -23.18
CA SER A 714 16.33 -51.97 -22.02
C SER A 714 14.90 -51.55 -22.33
N GLU A 715 13.95 -52.31 -21.80
CA GLU A 715 12.54 -51.94 -21.80
C GLU A 715 12.27 -50.79 -20.85
N LYS A 716 12.85 -50.83 -19.63
CA LYS A 716 12.77 -49.72 -18.69
C LYS A 716 13.71 -48.60 -19.11
N LYS A 717 13.15 -47.44 -19.41
CA LYS A 717 13.90 -46.30 -19.94
C LYS A 717 14.29 -45.31 -18.83
N SER A 718 15.40 -44.60 -19.06
CA SER A 718 15.77 -43.45 -18.27
C SER A 718 15.41 -42.13 -18.98
N PHE A 719 15.00 -41.11 -18.22
CA PHE A 719 14.60 -39.83 -18.77
C PHE A 719 15.49 -38.71 -18.21
N THR A 720 15.83 -37.77 -19.06
CA THR A 720 16.32 -36.45 -18.60
C THR A 720 15.13 -35.49 -18.56
N LEU A 721 14.90 -34.89 -17.41
CA LEU A 721 13.99 -33.78 -17.20
C LEU A 721 14.75 -32.49 -17.41
N LYS A 722 14.18 -31.56 -18.14
CA LYS A 722 14.75 -30.24 -18.40
C LYS A 722 13.77 -29.17 -17.94
N PHE A 723 14.18 -28.41 -16.95
CA PHE A 723 13.46 -27.23 -16.45
C PHE A 723 14.01 -26.02 -17.22
N ARG A 724 13.16 -25.41 -18.00
CA ARG A 724 13.54 -24.28 -18.86
C ARG A 724 12.49 -23.17 -18.73
N GLY A 725 12.85 -21.93 -19.03
CA GLY A 725 11.92 -20.80 -19.08
C GLY A 725 10.63 -21.09 -19.83
N ARG A 726 10.71 -21.76 -20.98
CA ARG A 726 9.53 -22.15 -21.80
C ARG A 726 8.54 -23.10 -21.11
N TYR A 727 8.97 -23.78 -20.03
CA TYR A 727 8.11 -24.67 -19.24
C TYR A 727 7.73 -24.09 -17.87
N GLY A 728 8.31 -22.96 -17.45
CA GLY A 728 8.03 -22.35 -16.15
C GLY A 728 9.28 -22.01 -15.35
N GLY A 729 10.48 -22.32 -15.86
CA GLY A 729 11.76 -22.05 -15.19
C GLY A 729 12.34 -23.24 -14.43
N ASP A 730 13.34 -22.99 -13.62
CA ASP A 730 14.06 -23.98 -12.84
C ASP A 730 13.17 -24.55 -11.70
N LEU A 731 13.35 -25.80 -11.36
CA LEU A 731 12.69 -26.43 -10.22
C LEU A 731 13.37 -25.95 -8.93
N ASN A 732 12.60 -25.31 -8.05
CA ASN A 732 13.05 -24.95 -6.70
C ASN A 732 12.37 -25.89 -5.68
N TYR A 733 13.07 -26.95 -5.28
CA TYR A 733 12.60 -27.93 -4.31
C TYR A 733 13.77 -28.78 -3.79
N ASP A 734 13.78 -29.13 -2.51
CA ASP A 734 14.78 -30.03 -1.92
C ASP A 734 14.51 -31.48 -2.31
N VAL A 735 14.82 -31.83 -3.56
CA VAL A 735 14.55 -33.16 -4.14
C VAL A 735 15.25 -34.29 -3.35
N PHE A 736 16.41 -34.01 -2.78
CA PHE A 736 17.22 -35.03 -2.08
C PHE A 736 17.00 -35.06 -0.57
N GLY A 737 16.33 -34.06 0.00
CA GLY A 737 16.00 -33.98 1.43
C GLY A 737 17.22 -33.66 2.31
N ASP A 738 18.29 -33.10 1.75
CA ASP A 738 19.53 -32.76 2.45
C ASP A 738 19.74 -31.24 2.62
N GLY A 739 18.88 -30.42 2.03
CA GLY A 739 18.92 -28.96 2.10
C GLY A 739 20.14 -28.31 1.44
N VAL A 740 20.90 -29.05 0.63
CA VAL A 740 22.17 -28.57 0.05
C VAL A 740 21.98 -27.94 -1.31
N VAL A 741 21.18 -28.56 -2.17
CA VAL A 741 20.84 -28.05 -3.50
C VAL A 741 19.33 -28.14 -3.68
N THR A 742 18.73 -26.99 -3.94
CA THR A 742 17.28 -26.83 -4.10
C THR A 742 16.88 -26.34 -5.48
N ASP A 743 17.83 -25.81 -6.27
CA ASP A 743 17.56 -25.25 -7.59
C ASP A 743 18.11 -26.18 -8.68
N PHE A 744 17.25 -26.63 -9.58
CA PHE A 744 17.61 -27.58 -10.62
C PHE A 744 17.14 -27.13 -12.00
N SER A 745 18.04 -26.93 -12.93
CA SER A 745 17.75 -26.77 -14.35
C SER A 745 17.55 -28.15 -15.07
N SER A 746 17.91 -29.24 -14.41
CA SER A 746 17.65 -30.61 -14.92
C SER A 746 17.79 -31.66 -13.85
N LEU A 747 16.97 -32.71 -13.97
CA LEU A 747 17.07 -33.93 -13.18
C LEU A 747 17.16 -35.16 -14.09
N LEU A 748 17.64 -36.26 -13.56
CA LEU A 748 17.74 -37.53 -14.23
C LEU A 748 16.90 -38.60 -13.50
N LEU A 749 15.86 -39.09 -14.18
CA LEU A 749 15.13 -40.30 -13.75
C LEU A 749 15.84 -41.52 -14.31
N ARG A 750 16.58 -42.23 -13.48
CA ARG A 750 17.47 -43.34 -13.89
C ARG A 750 16.83 -44.70 -13.65
N ALA A 751 16.90 -45.56 -14.63
CA ALA A 751 16.33 -46.93 -14.59
C ALA A 751 17.33 -47.99 -14.12
N SER A 752 18.55 -47.63 -13.72
CA SER A 752 19.63 -48.53 -13.26
C SER A 752 19.85 -49.73 -14.17
N VAL A 753 19.84 -49.53 -15.49
CA VAL A 753 19.78 -50.62 -16.51
C VAL A 753 20.98 -51.54 -16.50
N GLU A 754 22.17 -50.98 -16.26
CA GLU A 754 23.43 -51.73 -16.25
C GLU A 754 23.51 -52.73 -15.09
N ASP A 755 22.71 -52.52 -14.05
CA ASP A 755 22.72 -53.32 -12.82
C ASP A 755 21.39 -54.08 -12.56
N THR A 756 20.44 -54.03 -13.47
CA THR A 756 19.10 -54.57 -13.35
C THR A 756 19.06 -56.07 -13.04
N TYR A 757 20.04 -56.83 -13.49
CA TYR A 757 20.10 -58.28 -13.30
C TYR A 757 21.00 -58.71 -12.14
N THR A 758 21.62 -57.78 -11.41
CA THR A 758 22.57 -58.08 -10.33
C THR A 758 22.16 -57.49 -9.00
N SER A 759 22.37 -56.22 -8.76
CA SER A 759 22.22 -55.58 -7.44
C SER A 759 21.23 -54.40 -7.41
N TYR A 760 20.87 -53.85 -8.52
CA TYR A 760 20.01 -52.66 -8.71
C TYR A 760 20.55 -51.34 -8.13
N MET A 761 21.62 -51.40 -7.31
CA MET A 761 22.05 -50.23 -6.53
C MET A 761 23.58 -50.04 -6.52
N ARG A 762 24.32 -50.68 -7.43
CA ARG A 762 25.80 -50.65 -7.39
C ARG A 762 26.34 -49.25 -7.58
N ASP A 763 25.86 -48.50 -8.56
CA ASP A 763 26.33 -47.16 -8.88
C ASP A 763 26.06 -46.20 -7.72
N GLU A 764 24.80 -46.28 -7.19
CA GLU A 764 24.35 -45.45 -6.08
C GLU A 764 25.11 -45.80 -4.79
N PHE A 765 25.38 -47.07 -4.56
CA PHE A 765 26.19 -47.53 -3.40
C PHE A 765 27.62 -46.96 -3.48
N PHE A 766 28.28 -47.03 -4.63
CA PHE A 766 29.60 -46.45 -4.78
C PHE A 766 29.58 -44.91 -4.75
N ALA A 767 28.56 -44.27 -5.29
CA ALA A 767 28.37 -42.83 -5.15
C ALA A 767 28.26 -42.43 -3.67
N ARG A 768 27.48 -43.18 -2.87
CA ARG A 768 27.38 -42.96 -1.41
C ARG A 768 28.69 -43.14 -0.68
N ILE A 769 29.45 -44.18 -1.02
CA ILE A 769 30.81 -44.37 -0.46
C ILE A 769 31.70 -43.20 -0.83
N ALA A 770 31.68 -42.74 -2.08
CA ALA A 770 32.47 -41.59 -2.49
C ALA A 770 32.10 -40.32 -1.72
N MET A 771 30.84 -40.06 -1.55
CA MET A 771 30.35 -38.92 -0.79
C MET A 771 30.69 -38.98 0.70
N ASP A 772 30.53 -40.14 1.32
CA ASP A 772 30.71 -40.29 2.79
C ASP A 772 32.15 -40.39 3.23
N TYR A 773 33.05 -40.88 2.38
CA TYR A 773 34.43 -41.28 2.79
C TYR A 773 35.53 -40.68 1.93
N THR A 774 35.21 -39.86 0.91
CA THR A 774 36.22 -39.23 0.04
C THR A 774 35.83 -37.80 -0.34
N ASP A 775 36.78 -37.02 -0.84
CA ASP A 775 36.54 -35.69 -1.39
C ASP A 775 36.19 -35.73 -2.91
N VAL A 776 35.90 -36.91 -3.45
CA VAL A 776 35.56 -37.08 -4.86
C VAL A 776 34.10 -36.68 -5.08
N PRO A 777 33.83 -35.71 -5.97
CA PRO A 777 32.47 -35.34 -6.29
C PRO A 777 31.71 -36.54 -6.89
N ALA A 778 30.54 -36.83 -6.32
CA ALA A 778 29.62 -37.86 -6.82
C ALA A 778 28.22 -37.27 -7.01
N GLN A 779 27.43 -37.91 -7.86
CA GLN A 779 26.02 -37.49 -8.04
C GLN A 779 25.23 -37.92 -6.82
N ASN A 780 24.41 -36.97 -6.28
CA ASN A 780 23.41 -37.31 -5.29
C ASN A 780 22.28 -38.13 -5.93
N TYR A 781 21.59 -38.93 -5.13
CA TYR A 781 20.54 -39.80 -5.61
C TYR A 781 19.46 -40.02 -4.54
N ARG A 782 18.26 -40.35 -5.02
CA ARG A 782 17.13 -40.75 -4.19
C ARG A 782 16.29 -41.76 -4.92
N TYR A 783 15.83 -42.81 -4.21
CA TYR A 783 14.90 -43.77 -4.79
C TYR A 783 13.47 -43.23 -4.76
N VAL A 784 12.74 -43.44 -5.84
CA VAL A 784 11.36 -42.99 -6.01
C VAL A 784 10.51 -44.08 -6.69
N SER A 785 9.22 -44.07 -6.45
CA SER A 785 8.25 -44.84 -7.27
C SER A 785 7.83 -43.96 -8.44
N LEU A 786 8.22 -44.31 -9.67
CA LEU A 786 7.91 -43.54 -10.87
C LEU A 786 6.67 -44.10 -11.57
N PHE A 787 5.69 -43.23 -11.74
CA PHE A 787 4.49 -43.47 -12.57
C PHE A 787 4.56 -42.62 -13.84
N LEU A 788 4.28 -43.25 -14.99
CA LEU A 788 4.28 -42.58 -16.28
C LEU A 788 2.87 -42.65 -16.87
N ASN A 789 2.18 -41.54 -16.91
CA ASN A 789 0.75 -41.40 -17.24
C ASN A 789 -0.15 -42.26 -16.33
N GLY A 790 0.19 -42.41 -15.04
CA GLY A 790 -0.51 -43.24 -14.08
C GLY A 790 -0.12 -44.69 -13.97
#